data_e682f9a94c145696a94ea9d8bca67d9d
#
_entry.id   e682f9a94c145696a94ea9d8bca67d9d
#
_cell.length_a   1.000
_cell.length_b   1.000
_cell.length_c   1.000
_cell.angle_alpha   90.00
_cell.angle_beta   90.00
_cell.angle_gamma   90.00
#
_symmetry.space_group_name_H-M   'P 1'
#
loop_
_entity.id
_entity.type
_entity.pdbx_description
1 polymer ?
#
loop_
_entity_poly.entity_id
_entity_poly.type
_entity_poly.pdbx_seq_one_letter_code
_entity_poly.pdbx_strand_id
1 'polypeptide(L)'
;MNMKKIISFFIVACCAMCATAAKVVWQIGVADNSGTELALGPSEYKKFLAHDFGYEDRYFLVGTSVDKNDFPYVLPGPDDTWGGTWSTSGWRTHDANILFGIKKLPKHGKWKLVVDLVDANPSRSVVKVMVNSAEKKFEIKGHSKGVLEGNLQDAKEQILEFPISANDLKKGGNMVTVSVLEGGWIVFDQIRLEGADELVLEKNNEYAFLRNVAPAEYEMEMDGAKIQPLLVDVEHLSGNPKLSVKLDGIDVFSAQLDTARYVFEVPMPAVKKSRKSEYQVFVDGQLLEKGIIIRSPQKIQTFADYVDTKIGTAHSRWMIAPGPWMPFSMVKLSPDNQNMGWQAGYQPTFETLGCFSHIHEWTMGGLGLMPTNGKLFTQVGDQFRPDEGYRSRIDKRTEEAPLGYYKVFLTDTEIWAEVTATERASFQKYTFPKDKDGRVMIDLHVQAEYDYNLLDVDIKKVSDYRIEGRSHQISPRPYVWSNDADQEYVVNFVIEFDAPIKKVGGWKNKQILDGGHIFGKNLKDAGLYVEFDTKKHPVVQARAGISLVSISNASENLQKEISDRFGWDFDAVVQNQKDVWNGIFNRLDITTNDRLEKVRFYTNMYRALCRNLWSDVNGEWVSPDEKVRKFTNPEHVALGCDAFWNTFWNLNQFWNLVTPEWSSKWVNSQLALYDANGWLAKGPAGMEYIPVMVAEHEIPQMVSTYQMGIRDYDVEKAFEAMKKMQTTPATHVAGGFAGNRDLVSYMKYKYVPIELGRFSNTLEYSYDDWTVGQMAKALGKFSEYATFNDRGYWWKNAINPENGYAHMRDSAGNFIPDFDAFQTGRNHHYVEGNSWQLSYFVPQDVPALIDIMGEKSFVDRLNWGFEVSEPWRYNAPNDQYWDYPVVQGNQQSMHFAFLFNWANKPWLTQKWSRSIIDRYYGCGVANAYLGDEDQGQMSAWFVMAALGLFQTDGGCSVEPIYEIASPLYEKVVIDLGKRYNRGETFTIEAKNV
;
A
#
# COMPACT_ATOMS: atom_id res chain seq x y z
N MET A 1 -13.08 93.20 35.13
CA MET A 1 -13.97 92.40 34.65
C MET A 1 -13.67 92.03 33.21
N ASN A 2 -12.66 91.41 32.88
CA ASN A 2 -12.26 90.98 31.55
C ASN A 2 -11.77 89.54 31.56
N MET A 3 -12.52 88.70 30.90
CA MET A 3 -12.21 87.31 30.62
C MET A 3 -11.25 87.23 29.45
N LYS A 4 -10.02 86.83 29.70
CA LYS A 4 -9.11 86.51 28.62
C LYS A 4 -9.27 84.97 28.24
N LYS A 5 -9.64 84.73 26.98
CA LYS A 5 -9.67 83.39 26.37
C LYS A 5 -8.24 82.93 26.08
N ILE A 6 -7.86 81.77 26.60
CA ILE A 6 -6.66 81.03 26.22
C ILE A 6 -7.12 80.00 25.17
N ILE A 7 -6.63 80.13 23.94
CA ILE A 7 -6.79 79.13 22.84
C ILE A 7 -5.57 78.25 22.92
N SER A 8 -5.78 77.01 23.33
CA SER A 8 -4.77 75.97 23.23
C SER A 8 -4.85 75.28 21.85
N PHE A 9 -3.81 75.39 21.05
CA PHE A 9 -3.63 74.67 19.82
C PHE A 9 -3.23 73.25 20.17
N PHE A 10 -4.10 72.27 19.91
CA PHE A 10 -3.75 70.83 19.86
C PHE A 10 -3.25 70.54 18.46
N ILE A 11 -1.92 70.33 18.30
CA ILE A 11 -1.37 69.73 17.10
C ILE A 11 -1.61 68.24 17.23
N VAL A 12 -2.59 67.70 16.50
CA VAL A 12 -2.76 66.28 16.26
C VAL A 12 -1.72 65.86 15.21
N ALA A 13 -0.63 65.29 15.67
CA ALA A 13 0.32 64.57 14.79
C ALA A 13 -0.39 63.31 14.31
N CYS A 14 -1.03 63.33 13.14
CA CYS A 14 -1.43 62.16 12.41
C CYS A 14 -0.15 61.47 11.92
N CYS A 15 0.33 60.47 12.67
CA CYS A 15 1.23 59.45 12.13
C CYS A 15 0.43 58.68 11.09
N ALA A 16 0.48 59.12 9.83
CA ALA A 16 0.14 58.27 8.72
C ALA A 16 1.18 57.15 8.67
N MET A 17 0.87 56.00 9.29
CA MET A 17 1.50 54.76 8.91
C MET A 17 1.13 54.54 7.44
N CYS A 18 2.02 54.91 6.53
CA CYS A 18 2.00 54.37 5.19
C CYS A 18 2.14 52.83 5.32
N ALA A 19 1.01 52.14 5.40
CA ALA A 19 0.98 50.73 5.06
C ALA A 19 1.47 50.68 3.60
N THR A 20 2.74 50.31 3.39
CA THR A 20 3.21 49.97 2.05
C THR A 20 2.33 48.82 1.60
N ALA A 21 1.56 49.03 0.51
CA ALA A 21 0.72 48.00 -0.08
C ALA A 21 1.61 46.74 -0.30
N ALA A 22 1.09 45.58 0.10
CA ALA A 22 1.81 44.33 -0.09
C ALA A 22 2.10 44.17 -1.58
N LYS A 23 3.36 43.96 -1.93
CA LYS A 23 3.79 43.73 -3.32
C LYS A 23 3.67 42.28 -3.66
N VAL A 24 3.03 41.92 -4.75
CA VAL A 24 3.02 40.58 -5.29
C VAL A 24 4.43 40.21 -5.76
N VAL A 25 4.98 39.13 -5.23
CA VAL A 25 6.30 38.58 -5.59
C VAL A 25 6.18 37.69 -6.82
N TRP A 26 5.25 36.77 -6.80
CA TRP A 26 4.82 35.95 -7.93
C TRP A 26 3.34 35.58 -7.75
N GLN A 27 2.68 35.21 -8.87
CA GLN A 27 1.28 34.75 -8.88
C GLN A 27 1.05 33.73 -9.98
N ILE A 28 0.01 32.92 -9.79
CA ILE A 28 -0.62 31.98 -10.72
C ILE A 28 -2.10 32.36 -10.76
N GLY A 29 -2.69 32.49 -11.93
CA GLY A 29 -4.08 32.94 -12.09
C GLY A 29 -4.26 34.44 -11.92
N VAL A 30 -5.50 34.90 -12.05
CA VAL A 30 -5.90 36.31 -11.99
C VAL A 30 -7.04 36.45 -10.99
N ALA A 31 -6.94 37.37 -10.04
CA ALA A 31 -7.99 37.61 -9.03
C ALA A 31 -9.24 38.26 -9.67
N ASP A 32 -10.05 37.46 -10.34
CA ASP A 32 -11.29 37.87 -10.99
C ASP A 32 -12.51 37.00 -10.63
N ASN A 33 -12.30 36.05 -9.70
CA ASN A 33 -13.27 35.06 -9.22
C ASN A 33 -13.78 34.10 -10.31
N SER A 34 -12.95 33.75 -11.29
CA SER A 34 -13.38 32.84 -12.36
C SER A 34 -12.50 31.59 -12.53
N GLY A 35 -11.18 31.72 -12.40
CA GLY A 35 -10.19 30.65 -12.63
C GLY A 35 -10.19 30.11 -14.07
N THR A 36 -10.85 30.79 -15.01
CA THR A 36 -10.98 30.28 -16.40
C THR A 36 -9.69 30.30 -17.19
N GLU A 37 -8.67 31.00 -16.74
CA GLU A 37 -7.30 31.01 -17.28
C GLU A 37 -6.47 29.79 -16.88
N LEU A 38 -6.96 28.97 -15.96
CA LEU A 38 -6.27 27.74 -15.50
C LEU A 38 -6.59 26.54 -16.38
N ALA A 39 -5.80 25.46 -16.25
CA ALA A 39 -5.97 24.25 -17.05
C ALA A 39 -7.24 23.48 -16.65
N LEU A 40 -7.87 22.81 -17.60
CA LEU A 40 -9.07 21.97 -17.45
C LEU A 40 -10.34 22.69 -16.98
N GLY A 41 -10.30 24.00 -16.85
CA GLY A 41 -11.47 24.73 -16.36
C GLY A 41 -12.41 25.20 -17.46
N PRO A 42 -13.67 25.42 -17.09
CA PRO A 42 -14.42 24.72 -16.04
C PRO A 42 -15.07 23.40 -16.50
N SER A 43 -15.09 23.09 -17.80
CA SER A 43 -15.85 21.95 -18.33
C SER A 43 -15.07 20.62 -18.38
N GLU A 44 -13.75 20.65 -18.20
CA GLU A 44 -12.87 19.49 -18.38
C GLU A 44 -12.25 18.95 -17.09
N TYR A 45 -12.69 19.41 -15.93
CA TYR A 45 -12.11 19.06 -14.62
C TYR A 45 -12.03 17.55 -14.37
N LYS A 46 -12.95 16.75 -14.91
CA LYS A 46 -12.94 15.28 -14.79
C LYS A 46 -11.74 14.61 -15.49
N LYS A 47 -11.01 15.34 -16.33
CA LYS A 47 -9.78 14.86 -16.97
C LYS A 47 -8.54 15.06 -16.09
N PHE A 48 -8.70 15.48 -14.84
CA PHE A 48 -7.63 15.79 -13.90
C PHE A 48 -6.55 14.71 -13.85
N LEU A 49 -6.93 13.45 -13.63
CA LEU A 49 -6.01 12.33 -13.59
C LEU A 49 -5.34 12.04 -14.93
N ALA A 50 -6.09 12.11 -16.03
CA ALA A 50 -5.56 11.90 -17.38
C ALA A 50 -4.55 12.95 -17.84
N HIS A 51 -4.48 14.09 -17.16
CA HIS A 51 -3.50 15.15 -17.40
C HIS A 51 -2.39 15.17 -16.34
N ASP A 52 -2.28 14.15 -15.53
CA ASP A 52 -1.25 13.99 -14.49
C ASP A 52 -1.20 15.12 -13.46
N PHE A 53 -2.29 15.83 -13.23
CA PHE A 53 -2.33 16.85 -12.19
C PHE A 53 -2.40 16.21 -10.79
N GLY A 54 -1.78 16.88 -9.81
CA GLY A 54 -1.87 16.52 -8.40
C GLY A 54 -1.02 15.33 -7.96
N TYR A 55 -0.26 14.70 -8.85
CA TYR A 55 0.72 13.69 -8.45
C TYR A 55 1.99 14.33 -7.90
N GLU A 56 2.72 13.58 -7.08
CA GLU A 56 3.94 14.05 -6.39
C GLU A 56 5.07 14.47 -7.32
N ASP A 57 5.05 14.04 -8.58
CA ASP A 57 6.03 14.30 -9.63
C ASP A 57 5.60 15.38 -10.66
N ARG A 58 4.50 16.09 -10.38
CA ARG A 58 4.03 17.18 -11.23
C ARG A 58 4.26 18.54 -10.57
N TYR A 59 4.89 19.44 -11.30
CA TYR A 59 5.31 20.75 -10.77
C TYR A 59 4.91 21.92 -11.67
N PHE A 60 4.43 23.02 -11.08
CA PHE A 60 4.37 24.32 -11.71
C PHE A 60 5.62 25.11 -11.43
N LEU A 61 6.32 25.57 -12.46
CA LEU A 61 7.58 26.31 -12.34
C LEU A 61 7.33 27.80 -12.51
N VAL A 62 7.43 28.57 -11.44
CA VAL A 62 7.24 30.04 -11.47
C VAL A 62 8.23 30.67 -12.44
N GLY A 63 7.70 31.45 -13.40
CA GLY A 63 8.46 32.12 -14.46
C GLY A 63 8.82 31.24 -15.66
N THR A 64 8.36 30.00 -15.71
CA THR A 64 8.54 29.07 -16.83
C THR A 64 7.21 28.48 -17.29
N SER A 65 6.44 27.89 -16.36
CA SER A 65 5.13 27.26 -16.63
C SER A 65 4.09 28.30 -17.03
N VAL A 66 3.05 27.83 -17.75
CA VAL A 66 1.94 28.62 -18.26
C VAL A 66 0.64 28.19 -17.54
N ASP A 67 -0.04 29.12 -16.91
CA ASP A 67 -1.22 28.88 -16.06
C ASP A 67 -2.24 27.97 -16.78
N LYS A 68 -2.59 28.27 -18.04
CA LYS A 68 -3.57 27.56 -18.86
C LYS A 68 -3.23 26.08 -19.13
N ASN A 69 -1.97 25.72 -19.05
CA ASN A 69 -1.50 24.37 -19.40
C ASN A 69 -1.03 23.57 -18.17
N ASP A 70 -0.43 24.26 -17.19
CA ASP A 70 0.41 23.64 -16.20
C ASP A 70 -0.13 23.73 -14.76
N PHE A 71 -1.17 24.54 -14.52
CA PHE A 71 -1.82 24.62 -13.22
C PHE A 71 -3.32 24.28 -13.30
N PRO A 72 -3.84 23.32 -12.51
CA PRO A 72 -5.21 22.86 -12.65
C PRO A 72 -6.22 23.90 -12.10
N TYR A 73 -7.35 24.04 -12.77
CA TYR A 73 -8.50 24.81 -12.33
C TYR A 73 -9.04 24.36 -10.97
N VAL A 74 -9.00 23.05 -10.72
CA VAL A 74 -9.57 22.41 -9.55
C VAL A 74 -8.59 21.41 -8.93
N LEU A 75 -8.60 21.28 -7.60
CA LEU A 75 -7.94 20.21 -6.88
C LEU A 75 -9.00 19.33 -6.21
N PRO A 76 -9.11 18.03 -6.56
CA PRO A 76 -10.07 17.14 -5.93
C PRO A 76 -9.70 16.84 -4.47
N GLY A 77 -10.73 16.60 -3.68
CA GLY A 77 -10.56 16.02 -2.35
C GLY A 77 -10.90 14.54 -2.34
N PRO A 78 -10.69 13.87 -1.20
CA PRO A 78 -10.91 12.43 -1.08
C PRO A 78 -12.39 12.00 -1.20
N ASP A 79 -13.36 12.92 -1.20
CA ASP A 79 -14.76 12.59 -1.48
C ASP A 79 -15.09 12.57 -2.99
N ASP A 80 -14.13 12.95 -3.85
CA ASP A 80 -14.36 13.10 -5.29
C ASP A 80 -13.94 11.86 -6.07
N THR A 81 -14.92 11.09 -6.55
CA THR A 81 -14.65 9.86 -7.33
C THR A 81 -13.87 10.12 -8.61
N TRP A 82 -14.08 11.27 -9.27
CA TRP A 82 -13.31 11.66 -10.45
C TRP A 82 -11.84 12.00 -10.13
N GLY A 83 -11.50 12.24 -8.87
CA GLY A 83 -10.14 12.33 -8.32
C GLY A 83 -9.53 10.98 -7.99
N GLY A 84 -10.24 9.87 -8.27
CA GLY A 84 -9.74 8.51 -8.09
C GLY A 84 -10.03 7.89 -6.73
N THR A 85 -10.74 8.55 -5.83
CA THR A 85 -11.24 7.92 -4.61
C THR A 85 -12.44 7.04 -4.92
N TRP A 86 -12.37 5.80 -4.51
CA TRP A 86 -13.43 4.81 -4.67
C TRP A 86 -13.42 3.83 -3.51
N SER A 87 -14.52 3.12 -3.26
CA SER A 87 -14.60 2.17 -2.14
C SER A 87 -13.50 1.10 -2.19
N THR A 88 -13.06 0.71 -3.36
CA THR A 88 -12.03 -0.31 -3.59
C THR A 88 -10.62 0.26 -3.80
N SER A 89 -10.47 1.53 -4.22
CA SER A 89 -9.17 2.16 -4.43
C SER A 89 -8.69 3.05 -3.28
N GLY A 90 -9.44 3.09 -2.20
CA GLY A 90 -9.07 3.81 -0.98
C GLY A 90 -9.24 5.31 -1.05
N TRP A 91 -8.60 5.96 -0.10
CA TRP A 91 -8.71 7.40 0.18
C TRP A 91 -7.61 8.18 -0.54
N ARG A 92 -7.92 8.79 -1.68
CA ARG A 92 -6.93 9.51 -2.49
C ARG A 92 -6.92 11.00 -2.20
N THR A 93 -5.70 11.53 -2.04
CA THR A 93 -5.39 12.94 -2.00
C THR A 93 -4.40 13.28 -3.10
N HIS A 94 -4.39 14.52 -3.54
CA HIS A 94 -3.51 15.01 -4.58
C HIS A 94 -2.82 16.30 -4.14
N ASP A 95 -1.59 16.50 -4.67
CA ASP A 95 -0.77 17.65 -4.37
C ASP A 95 -0.66 18.58 -5.59
N ALA A 96 -0.98 19.85 -5.42
CA ALA A 96 -0.63 20.88 -6.37
C ALA A 96 0.71 21.49 -5.95
N ASN A 97 1.78 21.16 -6.68
CA ASN A 97 3.15 21.54 -6.35
C ASN A 97 3.65 22.73 -7.18
N ILE A 98 4.21 23.72 -6.52
CA ILE A 98 4.73 24.97 -7.14
C ILE A 98 6.17 25.15 -6.73
N LEU A 99 7.08 25.28 -7.70
CA LEU A 99 8.50 25.55 -7.49
C LEU A 99 8.85 26.98 -7.84
N PHE A 100 9.59 27.67 -6.97
CA PHE A 100 10.12 29.01 -7.23
C PHE A 100 11.53 29.20 -6.66
N GLY A 101 12.33 30.01 -7.35
CA GLY A 101 13.73 30.31 -6.96
C GLY A 101 13.87 31.67 -6.29
N ILE A 102 14.72 31.75 -5.26
CA ILE A 102 15.05 32.98 -4.54
C ILE A 102 16.54 33.29 -4.68
N LYS A 103 16.90 34.42 -5.36
CA LYS A 103 18.26 34.93 -5.48
C LYS A 103 18.72 35.68 -4.23
N LYS A 104 17.81 36.50 -3.67
CA LYS A 104 18.07 37.33 -2.48
C LYS A 104 16.91 37.20 -1.50
N LEU A 105 17.22 36.73 -0.29
CA LEU A 105 16.30 36.58 0.82
C LEU A 105 16.71 37.52 1.97
N PRO A 106 15.88 38.52 2.35
CA PRO A 106 16.12 39.36 3.54
C PRO A 106 16.04 38.55 4.84
N LYS A 107 16.97 38.78 5.78
CA LYS A 107 17.10 38.01 7.04
C LYS A 107 15.87 38.06 7.97
N HIS A 108 15.10 39.14 7.92
CA HIS A 108 13.96 39.39 8.82
C HIS A 108 12.67 39.72 8.03
N GLY A 109 12.62 39.34 6.75
CA GLY A 109 11.47 39.57 5.90
C GLY A 109 10.23 38.77 6.33
N LYS A 110 9.07 39.32 6.04
CA LYS A 110 7.76 38.70 6.27
C LYS A 110 6.96 38.75 5.01
N TRP A 111 6.41 37.62 4.64
CA TRP A 111 5.55 37.46 3.46
C TRP A 111 4.26 36.73 3.85
N LYS A 112 3.38 36.61 2.90
CA LYS A 112 2.14 35.88 3.04
C LYS A 112 1.90 35.12 1.73
N LEU A 113 1.70 33.80 1.82
CA LEU A 113 1.14 33.02 0.75
C LEU A 113 -0.37 33.13 0.83
N VAL A 114 -1.01 33.48 -0.27
CA VAL A 114 -2.46 33.58 -0.40
C VAL A 114 -2.89 32.53 -1.42
N VAL A 115 -3.78 31.65 -1.00
CA VAL A 115 -4.53 30.75 -1.88
C VAL A 115 -5.95 31.29 -1.95
N ASP A 116 -6.27 31.86 -3.10
CA ASP A 116 -7.55 32.49 -3.38
C ASP A 116 -8.41 31.51 -4.17
N LEU A 117 -9.60 31.22 -3.66
CA LEU A 117 -10.51 30.23 -4.22
C LEU A 117 -11.78 30.86 -4.70
N VAL A 118 -12.22 30.53 -5.90
CA VAL A 118 -13.54 30.88 -6.43
C VAL A 118 -14.63 30.34 -5.50
N ASP A 119 -14.55 29.11 -5.09
CA ASP A 119 -15.38 28.46 -4.09
C ASP A 119 -14.78 27.06 -3.75
N ALA A 120 -15.45 26.33 -2.87
CA ALA A 120 -15.11 24.97 -2.49
C ALA A 120 -16.35 24.08 -2.46
N ASN A 121 -16.15 22.78 -2.25
CA ASN A 121 -17.26 21.84 -2.05
C ASN A 121 -18.16 22.30 -0.90
N PRO A 122 -19.50 22.26 -1.04
CA PRO A 122 -20.44 22.65 0.02
C PRO A 122 -20.38 21.80 1.30
N SER A 123 -19.74 20.66 1.30
CA SER A 123 -19.38 19.92 2.53
C SER A 123 -18.13 20.54 3.19
N ARG A 124 -17.85 20.12 4.42
CA ARG A 124 -16.60 20.51 5.09
C ARG A 124 -15.39 19.92 4.34
N SER A 125 -14.38 20.75 4.10
CA SER A 125 -13.09 20.31 3.55
C SER A 125 -11.94 20.82 4.40
N VAL A 126 -10.84 20.06 4.47
CA VAL A 126 -9.61 20.44 5.14
C VAL A 126 -8.51 20.61 4.10
N VAL A 127 -8.03 21.83 3.92
CA VAL A 127 -6.96 22.18 2.99
C VAL A 127 -5.67 22.37 3.76
N LYS A 128 -4.62 21.64 3.39
CA LYS A 128 -3.26 21.83 3.88
C LYS A 128 -2.45 22.63 2.86
N VAL A 129 -1.78 23.66 3.35
CA VAL A 129 -0.82 24.45 2.56
C VAL A 129 0.56 24.34 3.21
N MET A 130 1.55 23.97 2.41
CA MET A 130 2.95 23.85 2.86
C MET A 130 3.85 24.83 2.09
N VAL A 131 4.85 25.35 2.77
CA VAL A 131 5.97 26.07 2.17
C VAL A 131 7.26 25.49 2.72
N ASN A 132 7.97 24.71 1.92
CA ASN A 132 9.07 23.85 2.37
C ASN A 132 8.60 22.94 3.53
N SER A 133 9.15 23.14 4.75
CA SER A 133 8.78 22.39 5.95
C SER A 133 7.71 23.04 6.82
N ALA A 134 7.34 24.29 6.54
CA ALA A 134 6.28 24.99 7.29
C ALA A 134 4.91 24.61 6.72
N GLU A 135 3.91 24.38 7.59
CA GLU A 135 2.57 23.99 7.17
C GLU A 135 1.48 24.76 7.90
N LYS A 136 0.34 24.90 7.25
CA LYS A 136 -0.90 25.40 7.85
C LYS A 136 -2.12 24.68 7.26
N LYS A 137 -3.09 24.34 8.13
CA LYS A 137 -4.37 23.75 7.74
C LYS A 137 -5.48 24.75 7.85
N PHE A 138 -6.45 24.64 6.95
CA PHE A 138 -7.64 25.47 6.86
C PHE A 138 -8.86 24.57 6.79
N GLU A 139 -9.82 24.76 7.67
CA GLU A 139 -11.16 24.21 7.54
C GLU A 139 -12.02 25.19 6.75
N ILE A 140 -12.60 24.71 5.66
CA ILE A 140 -13.43 25.52 4.78
C ILE A 140 -14.73 24.80 4.45
N LYS A 141 -15.71 25.58 4.00
CA LYS A 141 -16.98 25.09 3.52
C LYS A 141 -17.44 25.95 2.36
N GLY A 142 -17.59 25.34 1.21
CA GLY A 142 -18.07 26.01 0.00
C GLY A 142 -19.58 26.23 -0.04
N HIS A 143 -20.03 26.78 -1.12
CA HIS A 143 -21.42 27.25 -1.28
C HIS A 143 -22.09 26.68 -2.53
N SER A 144 -21.42 26.68 -3.70
CA SER A 144 -22.03 26.33 -4.97
C SER A 144 -21.36 25.16 -5.67
N LYS A 145 -22.11 24.08 -5.90
CA LYS A 145 -21.63 22.94 -6.73
C LYS A 145 -21.46 23.32 -8.21
N GLY A 146 -22.19 24.33 -8.68
CA GLY A 146 -22.15 24.76 -10.08
C GLY A 146 -20.81 25.35 -10.51
N VAL A 147 -19.98 25.78 -9.57
CA VAL A 147 -18.64 26.33 -9.83
C VAL A 147 -17.76 25.39 -10.65
N LEU A 148 -17.84 24.07 -10.41
CA LEU A 148 -17.10 23.08 -11.19
C LEU A 148 -17.37 23.16 -12.69
N GLU A 149 -18.59 23.54 -13.08
CA GLU A 149 -19.03 23.66 -14.48
C GLU A 149 -19.05 25.14 -14.95
N GLY A 150 -18.45 26.05 -14.19
CA GLY A 150 -18.35 27.47 -14.51
C GLY A 150 -19.60 28.29 -14.22
N ASN A 151 -20.55 27.73 -13.49
CA ASN A 151 -21.69 28.53 -13.00
C ASN A 151 -21.30 29.22 -11.70
N LEU A 152 -20.97 30.49 -11.77
CA LEU A 152 -20.52 31.31 -10.65
C LEU A 152 -21.67 31.90 -9.82
N GLN A 153 -22.94 31.63 -10.19
CA GLN A 153 -24.08 32.04 -9.40
C GLN A 153 -24.03 31.36 -8.04
N ASP A 154 -24.13 32.11 -6.97
CA ASP A 154 -24.03 31.67 -5.58
C ASP A 154 -22.62 31.24 -5.14
N ALA A 155 -21.57 31.38 -5.97
CA ALA A 155 -20.19 31.19 -5.57
C ALA A 155 -19.77 32.21 -4.50
N LYS A 156 -18.95 31.80 -3.57
CA LYS A 156 -18.36 32.69 -2.55
C LYS A 156 -16.85 32.44 -2.46
N GLU A 157 -16.15 33.51 -2.81
CA GLU A 157 -14.70 33.58 -2.65
C GLU A 157 -14.26 33.17 -1.25
N GLN A 158 -13.18 32.39 -1.17
CA GLN A 158 -12.53 31.99 0.08
C GLN A 158 -11.04 32.22 -0.02
N ILE A 159 -10.51 33.04 0.88
CA ILE A 159 -9.09 33.44 0.88
C ILE A 159 -8.39 32.75 2.03
N LEU A 160 -7.42 31.87 1.71
CA LEU A 160 -6.59 31.17 2.67
C LEU A 160 -5.24 31.90 2.80
N GLU A 161 -4.98 32.45 3.96
CA GLU A 161 -3.76 33.23 4.21
C GLU A 161 -2.78 32.46 5.09
N PHE A 162 -1.56 32.27 4.58
CA PHE A 162 -0.46 31.65 5.32
C PHE A 162 0.72 32.62 5.50
N PRO A 163 0.91 33.17 6.73
CA PRO A 163 2.06 34.03 7.05
C PRO A 163 3.36 33.24 6.93
N ILE A 164 4.36 33.80 6.24
CA ILE A 164 5.65 33.19 5.97
C ILE A 164 6.75 34.11 6.46
N SER A 165 7.74 33.56 7.15
CA SER A 165 8.95 34.24 7.62
C SER A 165 10.17 33.88 6.78
N ALA A 166 11.27 34.60 6.98
CA ALA A 166 12.52 34.27 6.34
C ALA A 166 13.09 32.88 6.74
N ASN A 167 12.66 32.32 7.87
CA ASN A 167 13.06 30.98 8.31
C ASN A 167 12.35 29.86 7.56
N ASP A 168 11.18 30.14 6.96
CA ASP A 168 10.38 29.20 6.21
C ASP A 168 10.83 29.10 4.74
N LEU A 169 11.68 30.06 4.30
CA LEU A 169 12.21 30.14 2.95
C LEU A 169 13.73 29.88 2.94
N LYS A 170 14.24 29.43 1.79
CA LYS A 170 15.68 29.26 1.54
C LYS A 170 16.12 30.03 0.28
N LYS A 171 17.40 30.39 0.23
CA LYS A 171 18.01 30.88 -0.99
C LYS A 171 18.14 29.71 -1.98
N GLY A 172 17.86 29.93 -3.25
CA GLY A 172 17.73 28.89 -4.26
C GLY A 172 16.29 28.40 -4.37
N GLY A 173 16.10 27.11 -4.63
CA GLY A 173 14.78 26.52 -4.88
C GLY A 173 13.91 26.38 -3.63
N ASN A 174 12.62 26.73 -3.75
CA ASN A 174 11.58 26.58 -2.74
C ASN A 174 10.36 25.90 -3.33
N MET A 175 9.57 25.21 -2.51
CA MET A 175 8.36 24.50 -2.93
C MET A 175 7.15 24.93 -2.10
N VAL A 176 6.03 25.19 -2.77
CA VAL A 176 4.70 25.25 -2.18
C VAL A 176 3.92 24.01 -2.59
N THR A 177 3.18 23.44 -1.64
CA THR A 177 2.27 22.31 -1.89
C THR A 177 0.90 22.64 -1.32
N VAL A 178 -0.17 22.45 -2.10
CA VAL A 178 -1.56 22.57 -1.65
C VAL A 178 -2.22 21.21 -1.81
N SER A 179 -2.85 20.70 -0.74
CA SER A 179 -3.52 19.39 -0.72
C SER A 179 -4.89 19.52 -0.05
N VAL A 180 -5.89 18.75 -0.50
CA VAL A 180 -7.16 18.59 0.19
C VAL A 180 -7.12 17.25 0.95
N LEU A 181 -7.03 17.32 2.29
CA LEU A 181 -6.89 16.13 3.14
C LEU A 181 -8.21 15.44 3.47
N GLU A 182 -9.29 16.23 3.57
CA GLU A 182 -10.63 15.75 3.93
C GLU A 182 -11.68 16.49 3.11
N GLY A 183 -12.78 15.82 2.79
CA GLY A 183 -13.90 16.42 2.05
C GLY A 183 -13.70 16.46 0.55
N GLY A 184 -14.39 17.37 -0.12
CA GLY A 184 -14.36 17.47 -1.58
C GLY A 184 -13.50 18.64 -2.09
N TRP A 185 -13.56 18.84 -3.36
CA TRP A 185 -12.79 19.72 -4.21
C TRP A 185 -12.72 21.21 -3.77
N ILE A 186 -11.66 21.89 -4.21
CA ILE A 186 -11.50 23.34 -4.20
C ILE A 186 -11.26 23.86 -5.63
N VAL A 187 -11.81 25.02 -5.97
CA VAL A 187 -11.59 25.68 -7.27
C VAL A 187 -10.73 26.91 -7.08
N PHE A 188 -9.59 26.93 -7.76
CA PHE A 188 -8.64 28.04 -7.68
C PHE A 188 -9.10 29.26 -8.50
N ASP A 189 -8.87 30.44 -7.93
CA ASP A 189 -8.90 31.72 -8.64
C ASP A 189 -7.45 32.19 -8.84
N GLN A 190 -6.72 32.38 -7.73
CA GLN A 190 -5.33 32.83 -7.77
C GLN A 190 -4.50 32.22 -6.63
N ILE A 191 -3.25 31.93 -6.89
CA ILE A 191 -2.25 31.69 -5.84
C ILE A 191 -1.15 32.74 -5.97
N ARG A 192 -0.80 33.42 -4.87
CA ARG A 192 0.24 34.45 -4.89
C ARG A 192 1.05 34.50 -3.60
N LEU A 193 2.34 34.80 -3.77
CA LEU A 193 3.20 35.19 -2.67
C LEU A 193 3.28 36.73 -2.66
N GLU A 194 2.94 37.35 -1.54
CA GLU A 194 2.98 38.79 -1.38
C GLU A 194 3.68 39.23 -0.11
N GLY A 195 4.24 40.43 -0.09
CA GLY A 195 4.89 41.01 1.09
C GLY A 195 5.45 42.39 0.83
N ALA A 196 5.80 43.08 1.90
CA ALA A 196 6.39 44.41 1.84
C ALA A 196 7.93 44.35 1.69
N ASP A 197 8.53 43.26 2.06
CA ASP A 197 9.98 43.08 2.08
C ASP A 197 10.52 42.68 0.69
N GLU A 198 11.66 43.23 0.32
CA GLU A 198 12.26 43.06 -1.01
C GLU A 198 12.91 41.67 -1.16
N LEU A 199 12.14 40.74 -1.73
CA LEU A 199 12.56 39.40 -2.15
C LEU A 199 12.88 39.47 -3.65
N VAL A 200 14.04 38.92 -4.05
CA VAL A 200 14.45 38.86 -5.46
C VAL A 200 14.37 37.42 -5.92
N LEU A 201 13.54 37.17 -6.91
CA LEU A 201 13.40 35.84 -7.55
C LEU A 201 14.60 35.56 -8.48
N GLU A 202 14.85 34.30 -8.70
CA GLU A 202 15.63 33.75 -9.80
C GLU A 202 14.86 32.61 -10.47
N LYS A 203 15.14 32.39 -11.74
CA LYS A 203 14.53 31.28 -12.47
C LYS A 203 15.13 29.97 -11.96
N ASN A 204 14.29 28.99 -11.64
CA ASN A 204 14.72 27.64 -11.34
C ASN A 204 15.38 27.00 -12.59
N ASN A 205 16.22 26.01 -12.37
CA ASN A 205 16.64 25.14 -13.46
C ASN A 205 15.41 24.42 -14.04
N GLU A 206 15.29 24.41 -15.36
CA GLU A 206 14.13 23.81 -16.06
C GLU A 206 14.20 22.29 -16.16
N TYR A 207 15.39 21.71 -15.91
CA TYR A 207 15.65 20.28 -16.10
C TYR A 207 15.62 19.51 -14.79
N ALA A 208 16.03 20.14 -13.69
CA ALA A 208 16.10 19.47 -12.40
C ALA A 208 15.91 20.44 -11.22
N PHE A 209 15.30 19.95 -10.15
CA PHE A 209 15.15 20.67 -8.88
C PHE A 209 15.87 19.89 -7.77
N LEU A 210 16.85 20.54 -7.13
CA LEU A 210 17.58 19.95 -6.01
C LEU A 210 16.80 20.17 -4.71
N ARG A 211 16.34 19.09 -4.09
CA ARG A 211 15.58 19.10 -2.83
C ARG A 211 16.51 19.26 -1.64
N ASN A 212 17.57 18.42 -1.59
CA ASN A 212 18.47 18.36 -0.44
C ASN A 212 19.81 17.73 -0.82
N VAL A 213 20.87 18.11 -0.09
CA VAL A 213 22.17 17.43 -0.11
C VAL A 213 22.67 17.27 1.31
N ALA A 214 22.85 16.02 1.75
CA ALA A 214 23.27 15.71 3.11
C ALA A 214 24.15 14.46 3.17
N PRO A 215 25.11 14.36 4.11
CA PRO A 215 25.78 13.09 4.36
C PRO A 215 24.79 12.08 4.93
N ALA A 216 24.85 10.83 4.46
CA ALA A 216 24.04 9.76 5.01
C ALA A 216 24.38 9.51 6.48
N GLU A 217 23.38 9.12 7.27
CA GLU A 217 23.55 8.70 8.66
C GLU A 217 23.88 7.19 8.77
N TYR A 218 24.51 6.66 7.72
CA TYR A 218 24.94 5.27 7.62
C TYR A 218 26.19 5.12 6.76
N GLU A 219 26.87 4.00 6.92
CA GLU A 219 27.91 3.49 6.03
C GLU A 219 27.39 2.27 5.26
N MET A 220 27.97 1.99 4.10
CA MET A 220 27.71 0.79 3.31
C MET A 220 29.01 0.30 2.68
N GLU A 221 29.01 -0.94 2.18
CA GLU A 221 30.11 -1.47 1.37
C GLU A 221 29.78 -1.28 -0.12
N MET A 222 30.74 -0.74 -0.87
CA MET A 222 30.67 -0.59 -2.31
C MET A 222 32.05 -0.97 -2.88
N ASP A 223 32.10 -1.96 -3.80
CA ASP A 223 33.32 -2.46 -4.41
C ASP A 223 34.42 -2.85 -3.40
N GLY A 224 34.02 -3.42 -2.27
CA GLY A 224 34.92 -3.84 -1.18
C GLY A 224 35.47 -2.69 -0.33
N ALA A 225 35.00 -1.46 -0.52
CA ALA A 225 35.35 -0.30 0.28
C ALA A 225 34.18 0.16 1.14
N LYS A 226 34.46 0.63 2.37
CA LYS A 226 33.45 1.29 3.21
C LYS A 226 33.29 2.74 2.78
N ILE A 227 32.05 3.11 2.50
CA ILE A 227 31.66 4.47 2.14
C ILE A 227 30.58 4.99 3.08
N GLN A 228 30.56 6.29 3.31
CA GLN A 228 29.43 7.06 3.82
C GLN A 228 28.86 7.83 2.62
N PRO A 229 27.66 7.54 2.10
CA PRO A 229 27.14 8.24 0.94
C PRO A 229 26.89 9.73 1.19
N LEU A 230 27.10 10.57 0.16
CA LEU A 230 26.44 11.87 0.08
C LEU A 230 25.11 11.66 -0.61
N LEU A 231 24.02 11.89 0.10
CA LEU A 231 22.66 11.78 -0.44
C LEU A 231 22.36 13.06 -1.24
N VAL A 232 22.14 12.90 -2.54
CA VAL A 232 21.73 13.98 -3.44
C VAL A 232 20.30 13.73 -3.88
N ASP A 233 19.36 14.45 -3.29
CA ASP A 233 17.92 14.35 -3.51
C ASP A 233 17.50 15.34 -4.60
N VAL A 234 17.13 14.84 -5.77
CA VAL A 234 16.87 15.64 -6.97
C VAL A 234 15.63 15.16 -7.71
N GLU A 235 14.77 16.12 -8.11
CA GLU A 235 13.66 15.89 -9.03
C GLU A 235 14.13 16.12 -10.47
N HIS A 236 13.79 15.20 -11.36
CA HIS A 236 13.81 15.45 -12.79
C HIS A 236 12.56 16.23 -13.20
N LEU A 237 12.73 17.30 -13.96
CA LEU A 237 11.63 18.15 -14.40
C LEU A 237 11.38 18.05 -15.91
N SER A 238 12.42 17.98 -16.71
CA SER A 238 12.30 17.85 -18.18
C SER A 238 13.62 17.46 -18.84
N GLY A 239 13.53 17.02 -20.09
CA GLY A 239 14.71 16.70 -20.93
C GLY A 239 15.43 15.44 -20.47
N ASN A 240 16.72 15.38 -20.76
CA ASN A 240 17.61 14.29 -20.33
C ASN A 240 18.95 14.88 -19.87
N PRO A 241 18.96 15.67 -18.76
CA PRO A 241 20.15 16.37 -18.31
C PRO A 241 21.11 15.44 -17.57
N LYS A 242 22.41 15.80 -17.59
CA LYS A 242 23.46 15.12 -16.85
C LYS A 242 23.68 15.78 -15.49
N LEU A 243 23.40 15.05 -14.41
CA LEU A 243 23.83 15.40 -13.06
C LEU A 243 25.31 15.06 -12.89
N SER A 244 26.08 15.91 -12.21
CA SER A 244 27.43 15.57 -11.75
C SER A 244 27.73 16.19 -10.38
N VAL A 245 28.53 15.46 -9.58
CA VAL A 245 28.84 15.83 -8.21
C VAL A 245 30.36 15.86 -8.00
N LYS A 246 30.86 16.95 -7.41
CA LYS A 246 32.25 17.06 -6.94
C LYS A 246 32.30 17.05 -5.42
N LEU A 247 33.29 16.36 -4.87
CA LEU A 247 33.62 16.33 -3.45
C LEU A 247 35.10 16.82 -3.30
N ASP A 248 35.30 17.83 -2.46
CA ASP A 248 36.62 18.44 -2.25
C ASP A 248 37.32 18.79 -3.59
N GLY A 249 36.57 19.22 -4.62
CA GLY A 249 37.01 19.60 -5.94
C GLY A 249 37.23 18.46 -6.94
N ILE A 250 37.03 17.21 -6.53
CA ILE A 250 37.20 16.01 -7.37
C ILE A 250 35.81 15.54 -7.85
N ASP A 251 35.68 15.20 -9.14
CA ASP A 251 34.50 14.58 -9.70
C ASP A 251 34.34 13.16 -9.12
N VAL A 252 33.25 12.89 -8.41
CA VAL A 252 33.01 11.62 -7.71
C VAL A 252 31.79 10.85 -8.25
N PHE A 253 30.91 11.53 -8.98
CA PHE A 253 29.68 10.91 -9.48
C PHE A 253 29.12 11.66 -10.69
N SER A 254 28.48 10.91 -11.59
CA SER A 254 27.59 11.47 -12.61
C SER A 254 26.51 10.47 -13.01
N ALA A 255 25.32 10.97 -13.30
CA ALA A 255 24.18 10.19 -13.77
C ALA A 255 23.36 10.99 -14.78
N GLN A 256 22.68 10.29 -15.67
CA GLN A 256 21.69 10.88 -16.57
C GLN A 256 20.34 10.87 -15.83
N LEU A 257 19.58 11.98 -15.91
CA LEU A 257 18.24 12.07 -15.35
C LEU A 257 17.24 11.95 -16.50
N ASP A 258 16.29 11.06 -16.39
CA ASP A 258 15.27 10.80 -17.42
C ASP A 258 13.84 10.58 -16.89
N THR A 259 13.69 10.27 -15.61
CA THR A 259 12.39 10.05 -14.99
C THR A 259 12.35 10.59 -13.55
N ALA A 260 11.20 10.89 -13.03
CA ALA A 260 10.85 11.11 -11.63
C ALA A 260 11.96 11.67 -10.68
N ARG A 261 11.85 11.32 -9.40
CA ARG A 261 12.78 11.74 -8.33
C ARG A 261 13.86 10.68 -8.09
N TYR A 262 15.06 11.16 -7.77
CA TYR A 262 16.22 10.35 -7.41
C TYR A 262 16.76 10.77 -6.03
N VAL A 263 17.28 9.83 -5.28
CA VAL A 263 18.14 10.08 -4.12
C VAL A 263 19.45 9.31 -4.34
N PHE A 264 20.41 9.95 -4.99
CA PHE A 264 21.68 9.29 -5.29
C PHE A 264 22.55 9.10 -4.05
N GLU A 265 23.04 7.89 -3.87
CA GLU A 265 24.06 7.52 -2.87
C GLU A 265 25.45 7.78 -3.47
N VAL A 266 25.85 9.06 -3.53
CA VAL A 266 27.15 9.46 -4.10
C VAL A 266 28.29 8.98 -3.20
N PRO A 267 29.27 8.18 -3.69
CA PRO A 267 30.24 7.53 -2.85
C PRO A 267 31.22 8.55 -2.22
N MET A 268 31.34 8.51 -0.91
CA MET A 268 32.39 9.18 -0.13
C MET A 268 33.14 8.14 0.70
N PRO A 269 34.49 8.09 0.69
CA PRO A 269 35.22 7.17 1.57
C PRO A 269 34.83 7.37 3.05
N ALA A 270 34.54 6.29 3.78
CA ALA A 270 34.21 6.37 5.21
C ALA A 270 35.36 7.00 6.01
N VAL A 271 35.04 7.69 7.08
CA VAL A 271 36.03 8.41 7.92
C VAL A 271 36.11 7.81 9.32
N LYS A 272 37.32 7.76 9.88
CA LYS A 272 37.54 7.30 11.27
C LYS A 272 37.25 8.36 12.32
N LYS A 273 37.22 9.63 11.95
CA LYS A 273 36.96 10.80 12.79
C LYS A 273 36.18 11.83 11.97
N SER A 274 35.42 12.70 12.62
CA SER A 274 34.69 13.78 11.95
C SER A 274 35.60 14.62 11.05
N ARG A 275 35.17 14.86 9.82
CA ARG A 275 35.87 15.62 8.80
C ARG A 275 34.89 16.52 8.05
N LYS A 276 35.30 17.75 7.75
CA LYS A 276 34.59 18.64 6.81
C LYS A 276 34.97 18.30 5.37
N SER A 277 33.99 18.35 4.48
CA SER A 277 34.20 18.25 3.01
C SER A 277 33.31 19.26 2.30
N GLU A 278 33.79 19.78 1.19
CA GLU A 278 33.03 20.68 0.31
C GLU A 278 32.41 19.86 -0.83
N TYR A 279 31.11 20.11 -1.09
CA TYR A 279 30.44 19.51 -2.24
C TYR A 279 29.98 20.57 -3.25
N GLN A 280 29.84 20.14 -4.50
CA GLN A 280 29.26 20.93 -5.59
C GLN A 280 28.38 19.99 -6.44
N VAL A 281 27.13 20.41 -6.73
CA VAL A 281 26.20 19.68 -7.59
C VAL A 281 25.92 20.50 -8.85
N PHE A 282 26.07 19.88 -10.00
CA PHE A 282 25.88 20.49 -11.32
C PHE A 282 24.84 19.71 -12.12
N VAL A 283 24.09 20.42 -12.98
CA VAL A 283 23.24 19.85 -14.03
C VAL A 283 23.62 20.49 -15.35
N ASP A 284 24.01 19.68 -16.34
CA ASP A 284 24.59 20.10 -17.64
C ASP A 284 25.71 21.16 -17.52
N GLY A 285 26.53 21.00 -16.48
CA GLY A 285 27.63 21.91 -16.16
C GLY A 285 27.23 23.22 -15.46
N GLN A 286 25.93 23.47 -15.24
CA GLN A 286 25.46 24.58 -14.44
C GLN A 286 25.48 24.19 -12.95
N LEU A 287 26.12 24.99 -12.13
CA LEU A 287 26.15 24.81 -10.67
C LEU A 287 24.77 25.07 -10.10
N LEU A 288 24.13 24.04 -9.50
CA LEU A 288 22.88 24.17 -8.75
C LEU A 288 23.11 24.52 -7.30
N GLU A 289 24.04 23.83 -6.63
CA GLU A 289 24.30 24.02 -5.21
C GLU A 289 25.75 23.71 -4.86
N LYS A 290 26.25 24.37 -3.82
CA LYS A 290 27.53 24.06 -3.16
C LYS A 290 27.44 24.30 -1.68
N GLY A 291 28.11 23.48 -0.91
CA GLY A 291 28.08 23.58 0.55
C GLY A 291 29.20 22.81 1.22
N ILE A 292 29.17 22.85 2.55
CA ILE A 292 30.11 22.12 3.41
C ILE A 292 29.30 21.13 4.24
N ILE A 293 29.73 19.88 4.24
CA ILE A 293 29.17 18.82 5.07
C ILE A 293 30.16 18.35 6.13
N ILE A 294 29.63 17.75 7.19
CA ILE A 294 30.45 17.10 8.22
C ILE A 294 30.22 15.60 8.07
N ARG A 295 31.28 14.87 7.71
CA ARG A 295 31.30 13.42 7.70
C ARG A 295 31.74 12.88 9.06
N SER A 296 31.16 11.80 9.53
CA SER A 296 31.52 11.14 10.78
C SER A 296 31.28 9.62 10.67
N PRO A 297 31.98 8.79 11.47
CA PRO A 297 31.75 7.35 11.48
C PRO A 297 30.28 7.01 11.74
N GLN A 298 29.72 6.08 10.97
CA GLN A 298 28.34 5.66 11.03
C GLN A 298 28.24 4.14 11.20
N LYS A 299 27.02 3.65 11.51
CA LYS A 299 26.71 2.21 11.46
C LYS A 299 26.55 1.76 10.02
N ILE A 300 26.89 0.49 9.77
CA ILE A 300 26.65 -0.11 8.46
C ILE A 300 25.16 -0.36 8.29
N GLN A 301 24.62 0.10 7.15
CA GLN A 301 23.24 -0.14 6.75
C GLN A 301 23.10 -1.55 6.15
N THR A 302 21.96 -2.18 6.43
CA THR A 302 21.56 -3.48 5.87
C THR A 302 20.42 -3.28 4.87
N PHE A 303 20.03 -4.33 4.13
CA PHE A 303 18.90 -4.24 3.19
C PHE A 303 17.56 -3.94 3.89
N ALA A 304 17.37 -4.42 5.12
CA ALA A 304 16.18 -4.10 5.91
C ALA A 304 15.99 -2.59 6.17
N ASP A 305 17.09 -1.83 6.19
CA ASP A 305 17.06 -0.39 6.42
C ASP A 305 16.61 0.42 5.18
N TYR A 306 16.45 -0.22 4.01
CA TYR A 306 15.83 0.40 2.83
C TYR A 306 14.30 0.30 2.83
N VAL A 307 13.70 -0.57 3.64
CA VAL A 307 12.25 -0.75 3.64
C VAL A 307 11.54 0.45 4.26
N ASP A 308 10.63 1.06 3.52
CA ASP A 308 9.69 2.08 4.00
C ASP A 308 8.27 1.50 4.02
N THR A 309 7.79 1.15 5.19
CA THR A 309 6.47 0.52 5.36
C THR A 309 5.29 1.48 5.09
N LYS A 310 5.54 2.77 4.87
CA LYS A 310 4.50 3.76 4.49
C LYS A 310 4.21 3.80 2.99
N ILE A 311 5.09 3.28 2.15
CA ILE A 311 4.88 3.27 0.69
C ILE A 311 3.55 2.58 0.34
N GLY A 312 2.73 3.26 -0.45
CA GLY A 312 1.47 2.75 -0.96
C GLY A 312 0.30 2.71 0.03
N THR A 313 0.48 3.19 1.26
CA THR A 313 -0.58 3.13 2.30
C THR A 313 -1.80 3.98 1.98
N ALA A 314 -1.73 4.94 1.07
CA ALA A 314 -2.88 5.78 0.70
C ALA A 314 -3.99 5.01 -0.04
N HIS A 315 -3.66 3.95 -0.76
CA HIS A 315 -4.61 3.29 -1.66
C HIS A 315 -4.93 1.84 -1.29
N SER A 316 -4.13 1.23 -0.45
CA SER A 316 -4.24 -0.20 -0.16
C SER A 316 -4.94 -0.53 1.15
N ARG A 317 -5.57 0.44 1.77
CA ARG A 317 -6.48 0.24 2.90
C ARG A 317 -5.97 -0.81 3.91
N TRP A 318 -6.79 -1.78 4.26
CA TRP A 318 -6.54 -2.82 5.26
C TRP A 318 -5.31 -3.71 4.98
N MET A 319 -4.99 -3.93 3.73
CA MET A 319 -3.92 -4.86 3.31
C MET A 319 -2.51 -4.32 3.53
N ILE A 320 -2.35 -3.00 3.60
CA ILE A 320 -1.07 -2.33 3.83
C ILE A 320 -1.16 -1.36 5.00
N ALA A 321 -0.30 -1.56 5.99
CA ALA A 321 -0.15 -0.64 7.10
C ALA A 321 1.32 -0.47 7.47
N PRO A 322 1.71 0.66 8.07
CA PRO A 322 3.09 0.93 8.46
C PRO A 322 3.42 0.24 9.79
N GLY A 323 3.23 -1.07 9.87
CA GLY A 323 3.41 -1.87 11.07
C GLY A 323 4.64 -2.77 11.01
N PRO A 324 5.12 -3.24 12.17
CA PRO A 324 6.24 -4.15 12.28
C PRO A 324 5.80 -5.60 11.97
N TRP A 325 5.63 -5.94 10.70
CA TRP A 325 5.17 -7.26 10.28
C TRP A 325 6.34 -8.21 9.99
N MET A 326 6.22 -9.46 10.45
CA MET A 326 7.14 -10.54 10.12
C MET A 326 6.73 -11.21 8.79
N PRO A 327 7.64 -11.96 8.13
CA PRO A 327 7.23 -12.81 7.01
C PRO A 327 6.19 -13.84 7.49
N PHE A 328 5.01 -13.84 6.87
CA PHE A 328 3.93 -14.77 7.22
C PHE A 328 3.65 -14.81 8.73
N SER A 329 2.96 -13.84 9.26
CA SER A 329 2.74 -13.71 10.70
C SER A 329 1.26 -13.72 11.09
N MET A 330 0.97 -14.19 12.30
CA MET A 330 -0.34 -14.09 12.94
C MET A 330 -0.55 -12.67 13.47
N VAL A 331 0.48 -12.07 14.06
CA VAL A 331 0.46 -10.69 14.53
C VAL A 331 0.93 -9.76 13.42
N LYS A 332 0.01 -8.95 12.92
CA LYS A 332 0.26 -7.83 12.00
C LYS A 332 -0.05 -6.53 12.73
N LEU A 333 0.75 -6.20 13.73
CA LEU A 333 0.51 -5.04 14.57
C LEU A 333 0.54 -3.75 13.74
N SER A 334 -0.52 -2.95 13.83
CA SER A 334 -0.70 -1.78 12.99
C SER A 334 -1.35 -0.62 13.72
N PRO A 335 -0.99 0.63 13.37
CA PRO A 335 -1.67 1.83 13.86
C PRO A 335 -2.96 2.07 13.07
N ASP A 336 -4.11 1.79 13.64
CA ASP A 336 -5.39 1.97 12.97
C ASP A 336 -5.96 3.37 13.21
N ASN A 337 -6.22 4.07 12.13
CA ASN A 337 -6.74 5.45 12.18
C ASN A 337 -8.03 5.65 11.38
N GLN A 338 -8.40 4.71 10.50
CA GLN A 338 -9.68 4.67 9.80
C GLN A 338 -10.62 3.70 10.51
N ASN A 339 -11.90 4.08 10.64
CA ASN A 339 -12.94 3.23 11.22
C ASN A 339 -13.35 2.10 10.25
N MET A 340 -14.32 1.30 10.67
CA MET A 340 -14.80 0.13 9.94
C MET A 340 -15.24 0.41 8.50
N GLY A 341 -15.27 -0.62 7.69
CA GLY A 341 -15.65 -0.60 6.28
C GLY A 341 -14.44 -0.81 5.35
N TRP A 342 -14.68 -0.78 4.07
CA TRP A 342 -13.68 -1.05 3.02
C TRP A 342 -12.39 -0.21 3.12
N GLN A 343 -12.42 0.89 3.84
CA GLN A 343 -11.26 1.76 4.05
C GLN A 343 -10.70 1.68 5.48
N ALA A 344 -11.09 0.67 6.24
CA ALA A 344 -10.58 0.46 7.60
C ALA A 344 -9.06 0.23 7.62
N GLY A 345 -8.44 0.52 8.77
CA GLY A 345 -7.02 0.37 8.99
C GLY A 345 -6.27 1.68 8.97
N TYR A 346 -5.20 1.79 8.21
CA TYR A 346 -4.35 2.98 8.18
C TYR A 346 -4.58 3.84 6.92
N GLN A 347 -4.76 5.14 7.14
CA GLN A 347 -4.81 6.15 6.09
C GLN A 347 -3.78 7.25 6.40
N PRO A 348 -2.84 7.56 5.50
CA PRO A 348 -1.73 8.48 5.80
C PRO A 348 -2.16 9.93 6.00
N THR A 349 -3.33 10.33 5.52
CA THR A 349 -3.84 11.69 5.68
C THR A 349 -4.57 11.93 7.00
N PHE A 350 -4.96 10.87 7.72
CA PHE A 350 -5.61 11.03 9.01
C PHE A 350 -4.60 11.25 10.13
N GLU A 351 -4.83 12.27 10.90
CA GLU A 351 -3.96 12.69 12.00
C GLU A 351 -4.52 12.34 13.37
N THR A 352 -5.19 11.19 13.44
CA THR A 352 -5.66 10.58 14.69
C THR A 352 -5.31 9.10 14.69
N LEU A 353 -5.27 8.50 15.87
CA LEU A 353 -5.03 7.07 16.06
C LEU A 353 -6.06 6.49 17.01
N GLY A 354 -6.71 5.41 16.60
CA GLY A 354 -7.74 4.71 17.38
C GLY A 354 -7.20 3.60 18.25
N CYS A 355 -6.34 2.75 17.70
CA CYS A 355 -5.66 1.69 18.46
C CYS A 355 -4.48 1.11 17.68
N PHE A 356 -3.74 0.19 18.32
CA PHE A 356 -2.80 -0.74 17.70
C PHE A 356 -3.46 -2.11 17.66
N SER A 357 -3.98 -2.53 16.50
CA SER A 357 -4.61 -3.84 16.33
C SER A 357 -3.61 -4.92 15.97
N HIS A 358 -3.94 -6.20 16.28
CA HIS A 358 -3.02 -7.33 16.16
C HIS A 358 -3.24 -8.17 14.91
N ILE A 359 -4.44 -8.17 14.32
CA ILE A 359 -4.79 -8.99 13.15
C ILE A 359 -5.28 -8.08 12.03
N HIS A 360 -4.76 -8.28 10.83
CA HIS A 360 -5.19 -7.65 9.59
C HIS A 360 -5.57 -8.74 8.58
N GLU A 361 -6.85 -9.04 8.56
CA GLU A 361 -7.52 -9.98 7.68
C GLU A 361 -8.95 -9.46 7.43
N TRP A 362 -9.50 -9.62 6.24
CA TRP A 362 -10.78 -9.02 5.86
C TRP A 362 -11.94 -9.36 6.81
N THR A 363 -12.02 -10.61 7.21
CA THR A 363 -13.13 -11.13 8.00
C THR A 363 -12.82 -11.26 9.48
N MET A 364 -11.62 -10.92 9.90
CA MET A 364 -11.17 -11.08 11.28
C MET A 364 -10.90 -9.74 11.94
N GLY A 365 -11.64 -9.45 13.00
CA GLY A 365 -11.24 -8.48 13.99
C GLY A 365 -10.19 -9.07 14.93
N GLY A 366 -9.59 -8.26 15.71
CA GLY A 366 -8.51 -8.70 16.56
C GLY A 366 -8.60 -8.17 17.98
N LEU A 367 -7.47 -8.09 18.57
CA LEU A 367 -7.18 -7.45 19.84
C LEU A 367 -6.55 -6.08 19.55
N GLY A 368 -7.11 -5.02 20.15
CA GLY A 368 -6.58 -3.67 20.06
C GLY A 368 -6.08 -3.16 21.40
N LEU A 369 -4.90 -2.53 21.43
CA LEU A 369 -4.38 -1.82 22.58
C LEU A 369 -4.23 -0.34 22.26
N MET A 370 -4.67 0.54 23.21
CA MET A 370 -4.50 1.99 23.07
C MET A 370 -4.07 2.61 24.40
N PRO A 371 -2.90 3.26 24.45
CA PRO A 371 -2.51 4.02 25.64
C PRO A 371 -3.29 5.34 25.69
N THR A 372 -3.78 5.70 26.86
CA THR A 372 -4.58 6.90 27.10
C THR A 372 -4.41 7.43 28.53
N ASN A 373 -4.99 8.57 28.83
CA ASN A 373 -5.09 9.15 30.17
C ASN A 373 -6.32 10.05 30.28
N GLY A 374 -6.52 10.71 31.41
CA GLY A 374 -7.62 11.65 31.60
C GLY A 374 -9.01 11.01 31.60
N LYS A 375 -9.95 11.60 30.87
CA LYS A 375 -11.35 11.11 30.83
C LYS A 375 -11.41 9.71 30.25
N LEU A 376 -12.18 8.84 30.89
CA LEU A 376 -12.43 7.47 30.41
C LEU A 376 -13.54 7.47 29.35
N PHE A 377 -13.25 6.88 28.19
CA PHE A 377 -14.19 6.56 27.15
C PHE A 377 -14.18 5.04 26.92
N THR A 378 -15.29 4.47 26.49
CA THR A 378 -15.43 3.04 26.12
C THR A 378 -15.55 2.82 24.61
N GLN A 379 -15.52 3.88 23.84
CA GLN A 379 -15.62 3.85 22.37
C GLN A 379 -14.38 4.49 21.78
N VAL A 380 -13.94 3.99 20.64
CA VAL A 380 -12.78 4.51 19.93
C VAL A 380 -12.99 5.95 19.42
N GLY A 381 -14.25 6.31 19.11
CA GLY A 381 -14.56 7.59 18.46
C GLY A 381 -14.36 7.56 16.95
N ASP A 382 -14.74 8.65 16.31
CA ASP A 382 -14.61 8.84 14.87
C ASP A 382 -13.33 9.60 14.53
N GLN A 383 -12.69 9.28 13.39
CA GLN A 383 -11.44 9.96 12.96
C GLN A 383 -11.62 11.46 12.74
N PHE A 384 -12.82 11.92 12.41
CA PHE A 384 -13.15 13.36 12.25
C PHE A 384 -13.65 13.99 13.56
N ARG A 385 -14.00 13.20 14.56
CA ARG A 385 -14.52 13.63 15.87
C ARG A 385 -13.79 12.89 17.01
N PRO A 386 -12.46 13.07 17.12
CA PRO A 386 -11.66 12.32 18.09
C PRO A 386 -12.04 12.58 19.55
N ASP A 387 -12.62 13.76 19.87
CA ASP A 387 -13.05 14.12 21.24
C ASP A 387 -14.26 13.30 21.74
N GLU A 388 -14.91 12.53 20.88
CA GLU A 388 -16.05 11.66 21.24
C GLU A 388 -15.64 10.27 21.73
N GLY A 389 -14.33 9.95 21.75
CA GLY A 389 -13.81 8.64 22.14
C GLY A 389 -12.45 8.67 22.82
N TYR A 390 -11.84 7.48 22.97
CA TYR A 390 -10.47 7.37 23.51
C TYR A 390 -9.37 7.53 22.44
N ARG A 391 -9.74 7.73 21.17
CA ARG A 391 -8.83 8.10 20.07
C ARG A 391 -8.02 9.33 20.43
N SER A 392 -6.79 9.42 19.95
CA SER A 392 -5.94 10.60 20.13
C SER A 392 -5.57 11.19 18.77
N ARG A 393 -5.49 12.51 18.71
CA ARG A 393 -4.75 13.19 17.64
C ARG A 393 -3.27 12.83 17.75
N ILE A 394 -2.58 12.85 16.62
CA ILE A 394 -1.16 12.53 16.53
C ILE A 394 -0.38 13.68 15.88
N ASP A 395 0.91 13.81 16.21
CA ASP A 395 1.82 14.64 15.45
C ASP A 395 2.46 13.82 14.32
N LYS A 396 1.95 13.94 13.10
CA LYS A 396 2.44 13.21 11.92
C LYS A 396 3.94 13.40 11.66
N ARG A 397 4.54 14.51 12.10
CA ARG A 397 5.98 14.75 11.93
C ARG A 397 6.84 13.84 12.82
N THR A 398 6.23 13.24 13.84
CA THR A 398 6.88 12.31 14.76
C THR A 398 6.70 10.85 14.38
N GLU A 399 5.96 10.59 13.28
CA GLU A 399 5.66 9.25 12.84
C GLU A 399 6.89 8.61 12.17
N GLU A 400 7.42 7.58 12.79
CA GLU A 400 8.52 6.75 12.29
C GLU A 400 8.02 5.34 12.02
N ALA A 401 8.26 4.80 10.83
CA ALA A 401 7.81 3.47 10.44
C ALA A 401 8.86 2.71 9.60
N PRO A 402 10.11 2.57 10.08
CA PRO A 402 11.06 1.68 9.43
C PRO A 402 10.66 0.21 9.64
N LEU A 403 11.26 -0.70 8.90
CA LEU A 403 11.02 -2.13 9.10
C LEU A 403 11.23 -2.55 10.56
N GLY A 404 10.25 -3.27 11.10
CA GLY A 404 10.29 -3.83 12.45
C GLY A 404 9.93 -2.86 13.59
N TYR A 405 9.56 -1.63 13.27
CA TYR A 405 9.30 -0.61 14.28
C TYR A 405 8.28 0.41 13.81
N TYR A 406 7.42 0.85 14.72
CA TYR A 406 6.57 2.02 14.52
C TYR A 406 6.55 2.89 15.77
N LYS A 407 6.52 4.22 15.59
CA LYS A 407 6.49 5.20 16.68
C LYS A 407 5.70 6.43 16.29
N VAL A 408 4.96 7.00 17.24
CA VAL A 408 4.24 8.26 17.07
C VAL A 408 3.97 8.95 18.39
N PHE A 409 3.84 10.29 18.38
CA PHE A 409 3.42 11.09 19.54
C PHE A 409 1.91 11.33 19.50
N LEU A 410 1.21 10.92 20.55
CA LEU A 410 -0.22 11.14 20.78
C LEU A 410 -0.42 12.49 21.46
N THR A 411 -0.91 13.48 20.72
CA THR A 411 -0.91 14.89 21.20
C THR A 411 -1.94 15.17 22.27
N ASP A 412 -3.13 14.54 22.22
CA ASP A 412 -4.20 14.77 23.21
C ASP A 412 -3.86 14.20 24.58
N THR A 413 -3.08 13.14 24.60
CA THR A 413 -2.69 12.42 25.83
C THR A 413 -1.24 12.65 26.24
N GLU A 414 -0.43 13.28 25.38
CA GLU A 414 1.02 13.53 25.56
C GLU A 414 1.81 12.24 25.75
N ILE A 415 1.45 11.17 25.02
CA ILE A 415 2.07 9.85 25.14
C ILE A 415 2.91 9.55 23.90
N TRP A 416 4.14 9.06 24.09
CA TRP A 416 4.86 8.37 23.02
C TRP A 416 4.45 6.91 22.98
N ALA A 417 4.03 6.43 21.82
CA ALA A 417 3.73 5.03 21.54
C ALA A 417 4.77 4.46 20.57
N GLU A 418 5.40 3.36 20.97
CA GLU A 418 6.38 2.61 20.19
C GLU A 418 5.96 1.15 20.15
N VAL A 419 5.98 0.52 18.96
CA VAL A 419 5.52 -0.86 18.81
C VAL A 419 6.44 -1.69 17.91
N THR A 420 6.59 -2.97 18.26
CA THR A 420 7.26 -4.02 17.47
C THR A 420 6.54 -5.35 17.66
N ALA A 421 6.92 -6.39 16.91
CA ALA A 421 6.27 -7.70 17.00
C ALA A 421 7.22 -8.84 16.61
N THR A 422 6.80 -10.06 16.93
CA THR A 422 7.27 -11.31 16.36
C THR A 422 6.15 -11.95 15.53
N GLU A 423 6.27 -13.20 15.14
CA GLU A 423 5.26 -13.86 14.31
C GLU A 423 3.89 -13.99 15.01
N ARG A 424 3.86 -14.23 16.34
CA ARG A 424 2.65 -14.50 17.12
C ARG A 424 2.50 -13.64 18.35
N ALA A 425 3.40 -12.69 18.56
CA ALA A 425 3.36 -11.82 19.74
C ALA A 425 3.73 -10.38 19.40
N SER A 426 3.11 -9.43 20.08
CA SER A 426 3.41 -8.00 20.01
C SER A 426 4.23 -7.53 21.20
N PHE A 427 5.00 -6.46 21.02
CA PHE A 427 5.67 -5.75 22.08
C PHE A 427 5.48 -4.25 21.89
N GLN A 428 4.87 -3.59 22.89
CA GLN A 428 4.50 -2.19 22.82
C GLN A 428 5.09 -1.45 24.03
N LYS A 429 5.58 -0.23 23.82
CA LYS A 429 6.20 0.60 24.82
C LYS A 429 5.56 1.99 24.82
N TYR A 430 5.07 2.44 25.97
CA TYR A 430 4.37 3.69 26.14
C TYR A 430 5.09 4.58 27.15
N THR A 431 5.41 5.80 26.74
CA THR A 431 5.99 6.81 27.64
C THR A 431 4.93 7.84 27.98
N PHE A 432 4.45 7.80 29.23
CA PHE A 432 3.38 8.65 29.75
C PHE A 432 3.93 9.95 30.34
N PRO A 433 3.13 11.05 30.34
CA PRO A 433 3.46 12.25 31.11
C PRO A 433 3.42 11.97 32.63
N LYS A 434 4.34 12.56 33.37
CA LYS A 434 4.53 12.26 34.82
C LYS A 434 3.44 12.81 35.75
N ASP A 435 2.62 13.72 35.28
CA ASP A 435 1.58 14.41 36.05
C ASP A 435 0.20 13.73 35.95
N LYS A 436 0.02 12.80 35.09
CA LYS A 436 -1.26 12.08 34.83
C LYS A 436 -1.07 10.58 35.05
N ASP A 437 -2.06 9.90 35.65
CA ASP A 437 -2.10 8.44 35.69
C ASP A 437 -2.35 7.92 34.26
N GLY A 438 -1.55 6.97 33.83
CA GLY A 438 -1.65 6.35 32.49
C GLY A 438 -2.61 5.16 32.50
N ARG A 439 -3.22 4.91 31.37
CA ARG A 439 -4.17 3.82 31.14
C ARG A 439 -3.86 3.13 29.82
N VAL A 440 -4.08 1.82 29.74
CA VAL A 440 -4.12 1.07 28.47
C VAL A 440 -5.54 0.50 28.31
N MET A 441 -6.18 0.85 27.18
CA MET A 441 -7.43 0.25 26.74
C MET A 441 -7.13 -1.06 26.02
N ILE A 442 -7.90 -2.10 26.32
CA ILE A 442 -7.85 -3.43 25.70
C ILE A 442 -9.21 -3.64 25.08
N ASP A 443 -9.29 -3.38 23.76
CA ASP A 443 -10.55 -3.41 23.03
C ASP A 443 -10.68 -4.72 22.25
N LEU A 444 -11.86 -5.36 22.36
CA LEU A 444 -12.19 -6.60 21.65
C LEU A 444 -13.02 -6.35 20.39
N HIS A 445 -13.39 -5.08 20.12
CA HIS A 445 -14.11 -4.68 18.91
C HIS A 445 -13.34 -3.56 18.20
N VAL A 446 -12.27 -3.93 17.52
CA VAL A 446 -11.37 -3.01 16.81
C VAL A 446 -11.82 -2.78 15.36
N GLN A 447 -11.14 -1.85 14.67
CA GLN A 447 -11.38 -1.61 13.27
C GLN A 447 -11.19 -2.89 12.44
N ALA A 448 -12.08 -3.12 11.48
CA ALA A 448 -12.01 -4.21 10.52
C ALA A 448 -12.74 -3.81 9.24
N GLU A 449 -12.42 -4.48 8.13
CA GLU A 449 -13.08 -4.23 6.85
C GLU A 449 -14.55 -4.66 6.88
N TYR A 450 -14.83 -5.83 7.44
CA TYR A 450 -16.20 -6.29 7.69
C TYR A 450 -16.61 -6.09 9.13
N ASP A 451 -17.87 -5.71 9.34
CA ASP A 451 -18.45 -5.63 10.69
C ASP A 451 -18.60 -7.03 11.29
N TYR A 452 -18.38 -7.14 12.59
CA TYR A 452 -18.51 -8.39 13.33
C TYR A 452 -19.18 -8.19 14.69
N ASN A 453 -19.70 -9.29 15.24
CA ASN A 453 -20.29 -9.33 16.56
C ASN A 453 -19.45 -10.22 17.48
N LEU A 454 -19.55 -9.98 18.78
CA LEU A 454 -18.91 -10.76 19.82
C LEU A 454 -19.91 -11.80 20.35
N LEU A 455 -19.79 -13.06 19.87
CA LEU A 455 -20.65 -14.15 20.29
C LEU A 455 -20.44 -14.51 21.76
N ASP A 456 -19.19 -14.56 22.20
CA ASP A 456 -18.79 -14.85 23.56
C ASP A 456 -17.45 -14.16 23.87
N VAL A 457 -17.38 -13.52 25.02
CA VAL A 457 -16.14 -12.90 25.50
C VAL A 457 -15.88 -13.28 26.95
N ASP A 458 -14.60 -13.44 27.28
CA ASP A 458 -14.10 -13.61 28.64
C ASP A 458 -12.73 -12.97 28.73
N ILE A 459 -12.61 -11.85 29.47
CA ILE A 459 -11.34 -11.18 29.70
C ILE A 459 -11.20 -10.83 31.19
N LYS A 460 -10.04 -11.17 31.77
CA LYS A 460 -9.83 -11.01 33.22
C LYS A 460 -8.39 -10.65 33.57
N LYS A 461 -8.26 -9.90 34.66
CA LYS A 461 -7.00 -9.73 35.40
C LYS A 461 -6.70 -11.00 36.19
N VAL A 462 -5.59 -11.66 35.90
CA VAL A 462 -5.14 -12.88 36.60
C VAL A 462 -4.01 -12.62 37.60
N SER A 463 -3.28 -11.52 37.44
CA SER A 463 -2.29 -11.05 38.40
C SER A 463 -2.14 -9.53 38.31
N ASP A 464 -1.27 -8.94 39.14
CA ASP A 464 -0.98 -7.50 39.06
C ASP A 464 -0.20 -7.11 37.78
N TYR A 465 0.25 -8.08 37.02
CA TYR A 465 1.04 -7.86 35.79
C TYR A 465 0.46 -8.53 34.55
N ARG A 466 -0.70 -9.22 34.66
CA ARG A 466 -1.18 -10.07 33.58
C ARG A 466 -2.70 -10.02 33.41
N ILE A 467 -3.11 -9.89 32.15
CA ILE A 467 -4.48 -10.04 31.66
C ILE A 467 -4.53 -11.26 30.74
N GLU A 468 -5.60 -12.03 30.83
CA GLU A 468 -5.91 -13.12 29.91
C GLU A 468 -7.34 -12.96 29.36
N GLY A 469 -7.57 -13.41 28.13
CA GLY A 469 -8.88 -13.34 27.57
C GLY A 469 -9.06 -14.11 26.27
N ARG A 470 -10.32 -14.17 25.89
CA ARG A 470 -10.73 -14.66 24.58
C ARG A 470 -11.91 -13.84 24.05
N SER A 471 -11.99 -13.77 22.73
CA SER A 471 -13.09 -13.15 22.00
C SER A 471 -13.53 -14.09 20.89
N HIS A 472 -14.77 -14.61 20.99
CA HIS A 472 -15.40 -15.40 19.94
C HIS A 472 -16.17 -14.44 19.04
N GLN A 473 -15.81 -14.37 17.77
CA GLN A 473 -16.26 -13.35 16.82
C GLN A 473 -16.97 -13.99 15.65
N ILE A 474 -17.98 -13.31 15.10
CA ILE A 474 -18.67 -13.69 13.88
C ILE A 474 -18.88 -12.48 12.98
N SER A 475 -18.44 -12.60 11.74
CA SER A 475 -18.87 -11.73 10.63
C SER A 475 -20.03 -12.42 9.92
N PRO A 476 -21.28 -11.93 10.10
CA PRO A 476 -22.45 -12.59 9.54
C PRO A 476 -22.43 -12.56 8.01
N ARG A 477 -22.85 -13.64 7.39
CA ARG A 477 -22.91 -13.83 5.94
C ARG A 477 -23.37 -12.61 5.12
N PRO A 478 -24.42 -11.86 5.48
CA PRO A 478 -24.85 -10.69 4.70
C PRO A 478 -23.81 -9.57 4.61
N TYR A 479 -22.83 -9.56 5.49
CA TYR A 479 -21.75 -8.55 5.53
C TYR A 479 -20.43 -9.08 4.98
N VAL A 480 -20.32 -10.40 4.74
CA VAL A 480 -19.16 -11.00 4.10
C VAL A 480 -19.32 -10.89 2.57
N TRP A 481 -18.28 -10.50 1.88
CA TRP A 481 -18.31 -10.19 0.45
C TRP A 481 -18.95 -11.25 -0.43
N SER A 482 -18.71 -12.52 -0.15
CA SER A 482 -19.25 -13.63 -0.93
C SER A 482 -20.74 -13.93 -0.65
N ASN A 483 -21.27 -13.50 0.48
CA ASN A 483 -22.63 -13.80 0.97
C ASN A 483 -22.97 -15.31 1.01
N ASP A 484 -21.97 -16.19 1.12
CA ASP A 484 -22.18 -17.64 1.09
C ASP A 484 -22.19 -18.31 2.46
N ALA A 485 -21.36 -17.83 3.39
CA ALA A 485 -21.23 -18.36 4.74
C ALA A 485 -20.88 -17.27 5.74
N ASP A 486 -21.27 -17.48 7.00
CA ASP A 486 -20.75 -16.69 8.12
C ASP A 486 -19.28 -17.02 8.30
N GLN A 487 -18.48 -16.03 8.80
CA GLN A 487 -17.09 -16.25 9.16
C GLN A 487 -16.96 -16.15 10.69
N GLU A 488 -16.46 -17.22 11.31
CA GLU A 488 -16.48 -17.38 12.77
C GLU A 488 -15.12 -17.90 13.26
N TYR A 489 -14.57 -17.25 14.30
CA TYR A 489 -13.30 -17.65 14.90
C TYR A 489 -13.15 -17.15 16.33
N VAL A 490 -12.19 -17.73 17.06
CA VAL A 490 -11.88 -17.35 18.45
C VAL A 490 -10.47 -16.81 18.54
N VAL A 491 -10.33 -15.57 18.98
CA VAL A 491 -9.03 -14.97 19.30
C VAL A 491 -8.78 -15.09 20.80
N ASN A 492 -7.79 -15.90 21.17
CA ASN A 492 -7.30 -16.03 22.55
C ASN A 492 -6.04 -15.19 22.70
N PHE A 493 -5.85 -14.59 23.88
CA PHE A 493 -4.71 -13.72 24.13
C PHE A 493 -4.27 -13.69 25.59
N VAL A 494 -3.01 -13.33 25.76
CA VAL A 494 -2.37 -13.05 27.03
C VAL A 494 -1.63 -11.73 26.89
N ILE A 495 -1.79 -10.81 27.85
CA ILE A 495 -1.07 -9.54 27.89
C ILE A 495 -0.33 -9.46 29.21
N GLU A 496 0.99 -9.19 29.13
CA GLU A 496 1.83 -8.94 30.28
C GLU A 496 2.36 -7.50 30.28
N PHE A 497 2.46 -6.92 31.49
CA PHE A 497 3.01 -5.59 31.71
C PHE A 497 4.25 -5.66 32.59
N ASP A 498 5.21 -4.76 32.36
CA ASP A 498 6.40 -4.61 33.21
C ASP A 498 6.15 -3.78 34.47
N ALA A 499 5.01 -3.09 34.55
CA ALA A 499 4.56 -2.29 35.68
C ALA A 499 3.31 -2.87 36.33
N PRO A 500 3.13 -2.76 37.67
CA PRO A 500 1.94 -3.30 38.35
C PRO A 500 0.68 -2.51 38.00
N ILE A 501 -0.40 -3.23 37.72
CA ILE A 501 -1.72 -2.68 37.48
C ILE A 501 -2.26 -2.08 38.81
N LYS A 502 -2.46 -0.77 38.83
CA LYS A 502 -3.00 -0.01 39.95
C LYS A 502 -4.50 -0.15 40.08
N LYS A 503 -5.20 -0.11 38.95
CA LYS A 503 -6.66 -0.20 38.87
C LYS A 503 -7.07 -0.90 37.60
N VAL A 504 -8.20 -1.61 37.64
CA VAL A 504 -8.79 -2.28 36.48
C VAL A 504 -10.31 -2.06 36.48
N GLY A 505 -10.86 -1.91 35.29
CA GLY A 505 -12.30 -1.89 35.02
C GLY A 505 -12.53 -2.30 33.56
N GLY A 506 -13.77 -2.28 33.11
CA GLY A 506 -14.08 -2.65 31.73
C GLY A 506 -15.42 -2.10 31.27
N TRP A 507 -15.88 -2.60 30.12
CA TRP A 507 -17.18 -2.22 29.57
C TRP A 507 -17.82 -3.35 28.77
N LYS A 508 -19.15 -3.28 28.64
CA LYS A 508 -19.97 -4.07 27.72
C LYS A 508 -21.07 -3.17 27.14
N ASN A 509 -21.26 -3.21 25.83
CA ASN A 509 -22.27 -2.40 25.14
C ASN A 509 -22.27 -0.95 25.61
N LYS A 510 -21.08 -0.33 25.62
CA LYS A 510 -20.79 1.06 26.06
C LYS A 510 -20.92 1.32 27.56
N GLN A 511 -21.45 0.36 28.33
CA GLN A 511 -21.65 0.52 29.80
C GLN A 511 -20.33 0.21 30.53
N ILE A 512 -19.84 1.16 31.31
CA ILE A 512 -18.67 0.99 32.20
C ILE A 512 -19.05 0.07 33.37
N LEU A 513 -18.14 -0.84 33.69
CA LEU A 513 -18.26 -1.82 34.75
C LEU A 513 -16.99 -1.78 35.61
N ASP A 514 -17.20 -1.88 36.91
CA ASP A 514 -16.09 -2.02 37.86
C ASP A 514 -15.65 -3.50 37.95
N GLY A 515 -14.37 -3.69 38.27
CA GLY A 515 -13.79 -5.01 38.48
C GLY A 515 -12.94 -5.49 37.33
N GLY A 516 -12.18 -6.53 37.58
CA GLY A 516 -11.14 -7.06 36.67
C GLY A 516 -11.59 -8.28 35.85
N HIS A 517 -12.88 -8.51 35.68
CA HIS A 517 -13.41 -9.62 34.90
C HIS A 517 -14.63 -9.18 34.10
N ILE A 518 -14.54 -9.18 32.80
CA ILE A 518 -15.60 -8.87 31.84
C ILE A 518 -15.91 -10.13 31.04
N PHE A 519 -17.16 -10.54 31.06
CA PHE A 519 -17.65 -11.70 30.30
C PHE A 519 -19.07 -11.48 29.80
N GLY A 520 -19.47 -12.17 28.75
CA GLY A 520 -20.82 -12.06 28.20
C GLY A 520 -20.95 -12.65 26.82
N LYS A 521 -22.21 -12.75 26.35
CA LYS A 521 -22.57 -13.29 25.04
C LYS A 521 -23.34 -12.27 24.22
N ASN A 522 -23.21 -12.37 22.89
CA ASN A 522 -23.95 -11.56 21.92
C ASN A 522 -23.79 -10.05 22.19
N LEU A 523 -22.56 -9.61 22.36
CA LEU A 523 -22.21 -8.21 22.64
C LEU A 523 -21.86 -7.48 21.34
N LYS A 524 -22.15 -6.18 21.30
CA LYS A 524 -21.70 -5.29 20.22
C LYS A 524 -20.28 -4.80 20.44
N ASP A 525 -19.95 -4.51 21.69
CA ASP A 525 -18.60 -4.11 22.10
C ASP A 525 -18.32 -4.58 23.52
N ALA A 526 -17.06 -4.87 23.79
CA ALA A 526 -16.57 -5.22 25.12
C ALA A 526 -15.06 -4.95 25.20
N GLY A 527 -14.59 -4.68 26.38
CA GLY A 527 -13.17 -4.51 26.63
C GLY A 527 -12.86 -4.33 28.12
N LEU A 528 -11.56 -4.18 28.37
CA LEU A 528 -11.03 -3.96 29.70
C LEU A 528 -10.03 -2.81 29.65
N TYR A 529 -9.90 -2.05 30.74
CA TYR A 529 -8.85 -1.06 30.87
C TYR A 529 -8.05 -1.28 32.12
N VAL A 530 -6.78 -1.00 32.06
CA VAL A 530 -5.85 -1.06 33.17
C VAL A 530 -5.17 0.30 33.37
N GLU A 531 -5.06 0.74 34.64
CA GLU A 531 -4.42 1.99 35.02
C GLU A 531 -3.11 1.73 35.77
N PHE A 532 -2.12 2.59 35.55
CA PHE A 532 -0.79 2.50 36.14
C PHE A 532 -0.43 3.75 36.95
N ASP A 533 0.42 3.60 37.93
CA ASP A 533 1.04 4.71 38.64
C ASP A 533 2.23 5.25 37.81
N THR A 534 1.91 6.07 36.82
CA THR A 534 2.90 6.59 35.85
C THR A 534 3.81 7.66 36.45
N LYS A 535 3.53 8.12 37.67
CA LYS A 535 4.50 8.92 38.45
C LYS A 535 5.70 8.09 38.88
N LYS A 536 5.48 6.79 39.16
CA LYS A 536 6.54 5.84 39.50
C LYS A 536 7.09 5.12 38.29
N HIS A 537 6.22 4.79 37.37
CA HIS A 537 6.52 4.04 36.15
C HIS A 537 6.12 4.87 34.92
N PRO A 538 6.87 5.91 34.54
CA PRO A 538 6.53 6.77 33.42
C PRO A 538 6.62 6.05 32.08
N VAL A 539 7.36 4.97 32.02
CA VAL A 539 7.38 4.04 30.86
C VAL A 539 6.69 2.76 31.29
N VAL A 540 5.72 2.31 30.51
CA VAL A 540 5.02 1.02 30.68
C VAL A 540 5.18 0.23 29.40
N GLN A 541 5.68 -0.98 29.54
CA GLN A 541 5.79 -1.93 28.43
C GLN A 541 4.67 -2.97 28.53
N ALA A 542 4.09 -3.31 27.37
CA ALA A 542 3.09 -4.36 27.24
C ALA A 542 3.55 -5.35 26.16
N ARG A 543 3.48 -6.63 26.44
CA ARG A 543 3.72 -7.67 25.43
C ARG A 543 2.53 -8.62 25.41
N ALA A 544 2.05 -8.96 24.23
CA ALA A 544 0.85 -9.78 24.07
C ALA A 544 1.09 -10.94 23.10
N GLY A 545 0.75 -12.14 23.55
CA GLY A 545 0.66 -13.30 22.67
C GLY A 545 -0.77 -13.56 22.26
N ILE A 546 -0.99 -14.00 21.02
CA ILE A 546 -2.31 -14.39 20.50
C ILE A 546 -2.30 -15.81 19.96
N SER A 547 -3.46 -16.46 19.91
CA SER A 547 -3.67 -17.79 19.35
C SER A 547 -5.14 -17.99 18.96
N LEU A 548 -5.39 -18.71 17.87
CA LEU A 548 -6.76 -19.16 17.55
C LEU A 548 -7.16 -20.44 18.32
N VAL A 549 -6.22 -21.11 18.97
CA VAL A 549 -6.43 -22.41 19.64
C VAL A 549 -6.86 -22.22 21.09
N SER A 550 -6.03 -21.55 21.93
CA SER A 550 -6.32 -21.41 23.36
C SER A 550 -5.50 -20.30 24.01
N ILE A 551 -5.92 -19.86 25.21
CA ILE A 551 -5.15 -18.95 26.06
C ILE A 551 -3.79 -19.57 26.44
N SER A 552 -3.71 -20.89 26.66
CA SER A 552 -2.46 -21.58 26.94
C SER A 552 -1.49 -21.49 25.78
N ASN A 553 -1.97 -21.64 24.54
CA ASN A 553 -1.17 -21.48 23.33
C ASN A 553 -0.73 -20.02 23.13
N ALA A 554 -1.62 -19.06 23.35
CA ALA A 554 -1.25 -17.64 23.33
C ALA A 554 -0.13 -17.32 24.34
N SER A 555 -0.21 -17.92 25.53
CA SER A 555 0.86 -17.81 26.55
C SER A 555 2.17 -18.47 26.08
N GLU A 556 2.12 -19.64 25.46
CA GLU A 556 3.29 -20.33 24.93
C GLU A 556 3.93 -19.54 23.78
N ASN A 557 3.12 -18.99 22.86
CA ASN A 557 3.59 -18.12 21.78
C ASN A 557 4.38 -16.92 22.35
N LEU A 558 3.81 -16.20 23.32
CA LEU A 558 4.50 -15.10 23.99
C LEU A 558 5.78 -15.55 24.69
N GLN A 559 5.72 -16.66 25.43
CA GLN A 559 6.84 -17.19 26.19
C GLN A 559 8.02 -17.55 25.27
N LYS A 560 7.74 -18.29 24.19
CA LYS A 560 8.78 -18.78 23.29
C LYS A 560 9.36 -17.70 22.37
N GLU A 561 8.51 -16.81 21.87
CA GLU A 561 8.94 -15.81 20.89
C GLU A 561 9.56 -14.56 21.50
N ILE A 562 9.08 -14.10 22.66
CA ILE A 562 9.55 -12.86 23.29
C ILE A 562 10.20 -13.14 24.65
N SER A 563 9.47 -13.78 25.61
CA SER A 563 9.92 -13.82 27.01
C SER A 563 11.22 -14.58 27.20
N ASP A 564 11.36 -15.78 26.62
CA ASP A 564 12.55 -16.61 26.74
C ASP A 564 13.76 -16.05 25.99
N ARG A 565 13.52 -15.30 24.89
CA ARG A 565 14.59 -14.84 24.00
C ARG A 565 15.07 -13.42 24.37
N PHE A 566 14.17 -12.54 24.72
CA PHE A 566 14.43 -11.10 24.83
C PHE A 566 14.01 -10.51 26.17
N GLY A 567 13.18 -11.19 26.96
CA GLY A 567 12.65 -10.63 28.20
C GLY A 567 11.87 -9.35 27.94
N TRP A 568 12.30 -8.24 28.55
CA TRP A 568 11.75 -6.90 28.38
C TRP A 568 12.65 -5.97 27.53
N ASP A 569 13.55 -6.56 26.71
CA ASP A 569 14.39 -5.80 25.79
C ASP A 569 13.65 -5.55 24.47
N PHE A 570 12.98 -4.40 24.39
CA PHE A 570 12.21 -3.97 23.22
C PHE A 570 13.10 -3.84 21.97
N ASP A 571 14.30 -3.25 22.13
CA ASP A 571 15.18 -2.99 20.99
C ASP A 571 15.77 -4.28 20.40
N ALA A 572 15.94 -5.31 21.23
CA ALA A 572 16.36 -6.62 20.76
C ALA A 572 15.30 -7.30 19.88
N VAL A 573 13.99 -7.08 20.13
CA VAL A 573 12.91 -7.58 19.27
C VAL A 573 12.90 -6.83 17.93
N VAL A 574 13.11 -5.51 17.94
CA VAL A 574 13.26 -4.72 16.70
C VAL A 574 14.43 -5.25 15.85
N GLN A 575 15.57 -5.51 16.49
CA GLN A 575 16.74 -6.03 15.78
C GLN A 575 16.47 -7.44 15.23
N ASN A 576 15.76 -8.29 15.97
CA ASN A 576 15.39 -9.64 15.51
C ASN A 576 14.53 -9.57 14.23
N GLN A 577 13.60 -8.64 14.12
CA GLN A 577 12.83 -8.44 12.87
C GLN A 577 13.76 -8.11 11.71
N LYS A 578 14.67 -7.15 11.88
CA LYS A 578 15.65 -6.80 10.84
C LYS A 578 16.53 -7.98 10.43
N ASP A 579 16.96 -8.79 11.39
CA ASP A 579 17.82 -9.97 11.11
C ASP A 579 17.06 -11.02 10.29
N VAL A 580 15.80 -11.31 10.64
CA VAL A 580 14.96 -12.25 9.89
C VAL A 580 14.72 -11.77 8.46
N TRP A 581 14.36 -10.51 8.28
CA TRP A 581 14.14 -9.93 6.96
C TRP A 581 15.43 -9.86 6.14
N ASN A 582 16.57 -9.54 6.74
CA ASN A 582 17.87 -9.56 6.06
C ASN A 582 18.24 -10.96 5.57
N GLY A 583 17.85 -12.01 6.29
CA GLY A 583 18.00 -13.39 5.83
C GLY A 583 17.26 -13.70 4.52
N ILE A 584 16.22 -12.92 4.20
CA ILE A 584 15.48 -13.01 2.94
C ILE A 584 16.03 -12.01 1.92
N PHE A 585 16.22 -10.74 2.31
CA PHE A 585 16.64 -9.68 1.38
C PHE A 585 18.02 -9.93 0.79
N ASN A 586 18.93 -10.53 1.55
CA ASN A 586 20.26 -10.94 1.08
C ASN A 586 20.21 -11.96 -0.09
N ARG A 587 19.04 -12.51 -0.40
CA ARG A 587 18.87 -13.41 -1.56
C ARG A 587 18.72 -12.69 -2.89
N LEU A 588 18.47 -11.38 -2.86
CA LEU A 588 18.38 -10.55 -4.05
C LEU A 588 19.21 -9.28 -3.85
N ASP A 589 20.31 -9.16 -4.58
CA ASP A 589 21.18 -8.00 -4.56
C ASP A 589 21.09 -7.27 -5.89
N ILE A 590 20.65 -5.99 -5.84
CA ILE A 590 20.48 -5.12 -7.00
C ILE A 590 21.57 -4.05 -7.06
N THR A 591 22.13 -3.83 -8.22
CA THR A 591 23.14 -2.78 -8.44
C THR A 591 22.48 -1.50 -8.95
N THR A 592 22.39 -0.51 -8.09
CA THR A 592 21.97 0.84 -8.41
C THR A 592 22.56 1.85 -7.40
N ASN A 593 22.81 3.08 -7.84
CA ASN A 593 23.21 4.20 -6.98
C ASN A 593 22.01 5.03 -6.51
N ASP A 594 20.82 4.75 -7.01
CA ASP A 594 19.60 5.42 -6.56
C ASP A 594 19.02 4.72 -5.32
N ARG A 595 19.03 5.43 -4.19
CA ARG A 595 18.44 4.94 -2.94
C ARG A 595 16.94 4.68 -3.05
N LEU A 596 16.21 5.50 -3.82
CA LEU A 596 14.76 5.31 -3.97
C LEU A 596 14.44 4.01 -4.69
N GLU A 597 15.24 3.62 -5.68
CA GLU A 597 15.12 2.31 -6.33
C GLU A 597 15.35 1.15 -5.34
N LYS A 598 16.35 1.26 -4.45
CA LYS A 598 16.55 0.26 -3.39
C LYS A 598 15.37 0.22 -2.42
N VAL A 599 14.88 1.39 -2.00
CA VAL A 599 13.71 1.50 -1.13
C VAL A 599 12.48 0.86 -1.78
N ARG A 600 12.20 1.20 -3.04
CA ARG A 600 11.09 0.63 -3.82
C ARG A 600 11.23 -0.89 -3.95
N PHE A 601 12.40 -1.40 -4.31
CA PHE A 601 12.66 -2.82 -4.51
C PHE A 601 12.48 -3.63 -3.22
N TYR A 602 13.17 -3.25 -2.14
CA TYR A 602 13.11 -4.01 -0.89
C TYR A 602 11.77 -3.85 -0.15
N THR A 603 11.08 -2.72 -0.31
CA THR A 603 9.71 -2.58 0.21
C THR A 603 8.73 -3.49 -0.53
N ASN A 604 8.83 -3.61 -1.85
CA ASN A 604 8.01 -4.55 -2.62
C ASN A 604 8.34 -6.01 -2.26
N MET A 605 9.61 -6.34 -2.06
CA MET A 605 10.03 -7.66 -1.57
C MET A 605 9.44 -7.98 -0.19
N TYR A 606 9.44 -6.99 0.73
CA TYR A 606 8.81 -7.09 2.04
C TYR A 606 7.31 -7.41 1.90
N ARG A 607 6.57 -6.63 1.12
CA ARG A 607 5.11 -6.82 0.92
C ARG A 607 4.77 -8.19 0.35
N ALA A 608 5.57 -8.73 -0.56
CA ALA A 608 5.35 -10.04 -1.19
C ALA A 608 5.32 -11.23 -0.19
N LEU A 609 5.71 -11.01 1.06
CA LEU A 609 5.77 -12.04 2.10
C LEU A 609 4.89 -11.73 3.33
N CYS A 610 4.08 -10.67 3.26
CA CYS A 610 3.26 -10.20 4.39
C CYS A 610 1.87 -10.85 4.48
N ARG A 611 1.72 -12.13 4.12
CA ARG A 611 0.48 -12.92 4.33
C ARG A 611 0.41 -13.50 5.75
N ASN A 612 -0.68 -14.17 6.05
CA ASN A 612 -1.01 -14.61 7.41
C ASN A 612 -0.50 -16.02 7.73
N LEU A 613 -0.25 -16.26 9.01
CA LEU A 613 0.08 -17.54 9.59
C LEU A 613 -0.89 -17.81 10.75
N TRP A 614 -1.45 -19.03 10.84
CA TRP A 614 -2.52 -19.36 11.79
C TRP A 614 -2.19 -20.49 12.74
N SER A 615 -1.02 -21.13 12.62
CA SER A 615 -0.56 -22.13 13.59
C SER A 615 0.29 -21.53 14.71
N ASP A 616 0.16 -22.10 15.90
CA ASP A 616 0.93 -21.73 17.08
C ASP A 616 2.38 -22.27 17.01
N VAL A 617 3.25 -21.77 17.89
CA VAL A 617 4.66 -22.16 17.97
C VAL A 617 4.86 -23.65 18.22
N ASN A 618 3.90 -24.30 18.87
CA ASN A 618 3.89 -25.76 19.13
C ASN A 618 3.33 -26.58 17.95
N GLY A 619 2.95 -25.93 16.83
CA GLY A 619 2.39 -26.55 15.62
C GLY A 619 0.89 -26.81 15.68
N GLU A 620 0.19 -26.40 16.73
CA GLU A 620 -1.26 -26.54 16.83
C GLU A 620 -1.98 -25.44 16.03
N TRP A 621 -3.13 -25.78 15.46
CA TRP A 621 -3.99 -24.88 14.69
C TRP A 621 -5.45 -25.34 14.72
N VAL A 622 -6.38 -24.46 14.47
CA VAL A 622 -7.82 -24.76 14.38
C VAL A 622 -8.16 -25.02 12.91
N SER A 623 -8.65 -26.21 12.62
CA SER A 623 -9.11 -26.58 11.28
C SER A 623 -10.55 -26.09 11.02
N PRO A 624 -11.02 -26.06 9.73
CA PRO A 624 -12.34 -25.55 9.37
C PRO A 624 -13.51 -26.26 10.07
N ASP A 625 -13.30 -27.50 10.53
CA ASP A 625 -14.29 -28.28 11.32
C ASP A 625 -14.19 -28.00 12.84
N GLU A 626 -13.62 -26.88 13.23
CA GLU A 626 -13.44 -26.38 14.61
C GLU A 626 -12.65 -27.33 15.53
N LYS A 627 -11.82 -28.21 14.95
CA LYS A 627 -10.97 -29.12 15.73
C LYS A 627 -9.55 -28.59 15.81
N VAL A 628 -8.95 -28.75 16.98
CA VAL A 628 -7.54 -28.52 17.15
C VAL A 628 -6.76 -29.69 16.51
N ARG A 629 -5.89 -29.34 15.60
CA ARG A 629 -4.97 -30.25 14.91
C ARG A 629 -3.53 -29.83 15.17
N LYS A 630 -2.58 -30.70 14.85
CA LYS A 630 -1.17 -30.46 15.10
C LYS A 630 -0.32 -30.99 13.97
N PHE A 631 0.56 -30.15 13.46
CA PHE A 631 1.62 -30.60 12.55
C PHE A 631 2.64 -31.43 13.30
N THR A 632 3.01 -32.58 12.75
CA THR A 632 4.06 -33.44 13.28
C THR A 632 5.44 -33.02 12.79
N ASN A 633 5.51 -32.40 11.61
CA ASN A 633 6.72 -31.81 11.07
C ASN A 633 6.80 -30.34 11.54
N PRO A 634 7.85 -29.92 12.26
CA PRO A 634 7.97 -28.54 12.75
C PRO A 634 8.14 -27.50 11.63
N GLU A 635 8.51 -27.93 10.42
CA GLU A 635 8.60 -27.03 9.26
C GLU A 635 7.23 -26.74 8.63
N HIS A 636 6.20 -27.49 8.95
CA HIS A 636 4.86 -27.27 8.45
C HIS A 636 4.11 -26.28 9.33
N VAL A 637 3.38 -25.37 8.68
CA VAL A 637 2.60 -24.32 9.33
C VAL A 637 1.25 -24.17 8.63
N ALA A 638 0.26 -23.65 9.33
CA ALA A 638 -1.01 -23.25 8.74
C ALA A 638 -0.88 -21.83 8.21
N LEU A 639 -0.96 -21.64 6.91
CA LEU A 639 -0.87 -20.34 6.24
C LEU A 639 -2.23 -19.88 5.75
N GLY A 640 -2.46 -18.58 5.74
CA GLY A 640 -3.69 -17.99 5.30
C GLY A 640 -3.52 -16.77 4.40
N CYS A 641 -4.55 -16.52 3.62
CA CYS A 641 -4.70 -15.33 2.79
C CYS A 641 -6.17 -15.13 2.45
N ASP A 642 -6.51 -13.94 2.00
CA ASP A 642 -7.89 -13.65 1.55
C ASP A 642 -8.23 -14.37 0.26
N ALA A 643 -7.26 -14.52 -0.67
CA ALA A 643 -7.46 -15.20 -1.93
C ALA A 643 -6.16 -15.68 -2.59
N PHE A 644 -6.28 -16.80 -3.34
CA PHE A 644 -5.22 -17.28 -4.24
C PHE A 644 -5.42 -16.85 -5.70
N TRP A 645 -6.56 -16.37 -6.08
CA TRP A 645 -7.00 -16.21 -7.45
C TRP A 645 -6.09 -15.40 -8.38
N ASN A 646 -5.24 -14.52 -7.82
CA ASN A 646 -4.31 -13.72 -8.60
C ASN A 646 -2.83 -14.10 -8.40
N THR A 647 -2.51 -15.04 -7.53
CA THR A 647 -1.12 -15.28 -7.11
C THR A 647 -0.25 -15.92 -8.19
N PHE A 648 -0.83 -16.64 -9.15
CA PHE A 648 -0.05 -17.35 -10.18
C PHE A 648 0.66 -16.41 -11.16
N TRP A 649 0.15 -15.19 -11.33
CA TRP A 649 0.76 -14.24 -12.26
C TRP A 649 2.18 -13.81 -11.87
N ASN A 650 2.47 -13.62 -10.59
CA ASN A 650 3.83 -13.23 -10.18
C ASN A 650 4.20 -13.69 -8.78
N LEU A 651 3.26 -13.71 -7.84
CA LEU A 651 3.58 -13.97 -6.45
C LEU A 651 4.09 -15.41 -6.25
N ASN A 652 3.45 -16.39 -6.89
CA ASN A 652 3.94 -17.78 -6.90
C ASN A 652 5.32 -17.88 -7.55
N GLN A 653 5.56 -17.14 -8.65
CA GLN A 653 6.83 -17.10 -9.35
C GLN A 653 7.94 -16.54 -8.44
N PHE A 654 7.65 -15.45 -7.74
CA PHE A 654 8.56 -14.86 -6.76
C PHE A 654 8.88 -15.85 -5.63
N TRP A 655 7.86 -16.46 -5.02
CA TRP A 655 8.08 -17.43 -3.95
C TRP A 655 8.88 -18.64 -4.43
N ASN A 656 8.54 -19.21 -5.57
CA ASN A 656 9.28 -20.35 -6.14
C ASN A 656 10.73 -20.00 -6.44
N LEU A 657 11.03 -18.79 -6.87
CA LEU A 657 12.38 -18.35 -7.19
C LEU A 657 13.20 -18.02 -5.94
N VAL A 658 12.66 -17.19 -5.05
CA VAL A 658 13.40 -16.53 -3.97
C VAL A 658 13.22 -17.26 -2.63
N THR A 659 12.00 -17.73 -2.34
CA THR A 659 11.63 -18.34 -1.06
C THR A 659 10.95 -19.70 -1.24
N PRO A 660 11.58 -20.68 -1.92
CA PRO A 660 10.96 -21.98 -2.27
C PRO A 660 10.49 -22.78 -1.06
N GLU A 661 11.12 -22.61 0.10
CA GLU A 661 10.68 -23.22 1.36
C GLU A 661 9.28 -22.74 1.77
N TRP A 662 8.92 -21.52 1.45
CA TRP A 662 7.56 -21.02 1.69
C TRP A 662 6.55 -21.55 0.67
N SER A 663 6.95 -21.78 -0.57
CA SER A 663 6.11 -22.47 -1.55
C SER A 663 5.76 -23.89 -1.07
N SER A 664 6.75 -24.63 -0.54
CA SER A 664 6.51 -25.94 0.08
C SER A 664 5.54 -25.85 1.27
N LYS A 665 5.73 -24.88 2.16
CA LYS A 665 4.84 -24.67 3.32
C LYS A 665 3.41 -24.36 2.87
N TRP A 666 3.21 -23.60 1.81
CA TRP A 666 1.89 -23.33 1.23
C TRP A 666 1.20 -24.61 0.74
N VAL A 667 1.91 -25.46 -0.01
CA VAL A 667 1.34 -26.73 -0.47
C VAL A 667 0.97 -27.63 0.70
N ASN A 668 1.86 -27.77 1.68
CA ASN A 668 1.59 -28.59 2.88
C ASN A 668 0.43 -28.02 3.72
N SER A 669 0.26 -26.69 3.79
CA SER A 669 -0.88 -26.03 4.43
C SER A 669 -2.20 -26.36 3.73
N GLN A 670 -2.24 -26.29 2.41
CA GLN A 670 -3.40 -26.68 1.60
C GLN A 670 -3.75 -28.16 1.77
N LEU A 671 -2.75 -29.04 1.81
CA LEU A 671 -2.97 -30.48 2.06
C LEU A 671 -3.49 -30.76 3.47
N ALA A 672 -3.10 -29.98 4.47
CA ALA A 672 -3.63 -30.08 5.83
C ALA A 672 -5.13 -29.67 5.89
N LEU A 673 -5.55 -28.64 5.13
CA LEU A 673 -6.96 -28.28 4.94
C LEU A 673 -7.73 -29.39 4.24
N TYR A 674 -7.16 -29.94 3.18
CA TYR A 674 -7.76 -31.06 2.45
C TYR A 674 -7.96 -32.30 3.36
N ASP A 675 -6.97 -32.64 4.19
CA ASP A 675 -7.07 -33.74 5.16
C ASP A 675 -8.15 -33.46 6.23
N ALA A 676 -8.35 -32.20 6.61
CA ALA A 676 -9.32 -31.81 7.61
C ALA A 676 -10.77 -31.86 7.08
N ASN A 677 -11.01 -31.43 5.86
CA ASN A 677 -12.35 -31.16 5.35
C ASN A 677 -12.61 -31.70 3.93
N GLY A 678 -11.61 -32.26 3.29
CA GLY A 678 -11.74 -32.88 1.96
C GLY A 678 -11.72 -31.89 0.81
N TRP A 679 -11.32 -30.63 1.03
CA TRP A 679 -11.23 -29.56 0.02
C TRP A 679 -9.96 -28.73 0.18
N LEU A 680 -9.41 -28.25 -0.93
CA LEU A 680 -8.45 -27.14 -0.92
C LEU A 680 -9.21 -25.83 -0.69
N ALA A 681 -8.51 -24.78 -0.30
CA ALA A 681 -9.12 -23.49 -0.01
C ALA A 681 -8.52 -22.39 -0.88
N LYS A 682 -9.34 -21.73 -1.69
CA LYS A 682 -8.92 -20.57 -2.48
C LYS A 682 -8.74 -19.28 -1.66
N GLY A 683 -9.29 -19.21 -0.46
CA GLY A 683 -9.14 -18.13 0.50
C GLY A 683 -9.16 -18.67 1.93
N PRO A 684 -8.03 -19.16 2.47
CA PRO A 684 -7.97 -19.76 3.82
C PRO A 684 -7.77 -18.70 4.90
N ALA A 685 -8.71 -17.77 5.08
CA ALA A 685 -8.67 -16.75 6.12
C ALA A 685 -9.05 -17.34 7.48
N GLY A 686 -8.21 -17.15 8.49
CA GLY A 686 -8.42 -17.79 9.81
C GLY A 686 -8.52 -19.32 9.73
N MET A 687 -8.07 -19.93 8.63
CA MET A 687 -8.26 -21.33 8.22
C MET A 687 -9.71 -21.71 7.84
N GLU A 688 -10.61 -20.73 7.69
CA GLU A 688 -11.90 -20.95 7.07
C GLU A 688 -11.87 -20.80 5.55
N TYR A 689 -12.90 -21.36 4.86
CA TYR A 689 -13.01 -21.29 3.41
C TYR A 689 -13.77 -20.04 2.99
N ILE A 690 -13.06 -18.99 2.59
CA ILE A 690 -13.67 -17.82 1.97
C ILE A 690 -13.78 -18.07 0.46
N PRO A 691 -14.99 -18.10 -0.11
CA PRO A 691 -15.18 -18.36 -1.54
C PRO A 691 -14.99 -17.10 -2.38
N VAL A 692 -13.83 -16.46 -2.24
CA VAL A 692 -13.50 -15.20 -2.91
C VAL A 692 -13.23 -15.46 -4.40
N MET A 693 -13.77 -14.58 -5.22
CA MET A 693 -13.48 -14.45 -6.66
C MET A 693 -13.91 -15.66 -7.52
N VAL A 694 -13.04 -16.20 -8.36
CA VAL A 694 -13.47 -17.01 -9.52
C VAL A 694 -13.13 -18.48 -9.39
N ALA A 695 -11.93 -18.90 -9.66
CA ALA A 695 -11.52 -20.28 -9.82
C ALA A 695 -10.75 -20.83 -8.63
N GLU A 696 -10.13 -21.97 -8.75
CA GLU A 696 -9.37 -22.64 -7.70
C GLU A 696 -7.87 -22.44 -7.99
N HIS A 697 -7.40 -21.18 -7.97
CA HIS A 697 -6.03 -20.86 -8.38
C HIS A 697 -4.95 -21.17 -7.31
N GLU A 698 -5.28 -21.81 -6.22
CA GLU A 698 -4.32 -22.58 -5.42
C GLU A 698 -3.75 -23.76 -6.22
N ILE A 699 -4.45 -24.25 -7.26
CA ILE A 699 -3.96 -25.28 -8.17
C ILE A 699 -2.70 -24.83 -8.91
N PRO A 700 -2.66 -23.67 -9.61
CA PRO A 700 -1.42 -23.16 -10.20
C PRO A 700 -0.28 -22.98 -9.21
N GLN A 701 -0.57 -22.58 -7.98
CA GLN A 701 0.46 -22.48 -6.93
C GLN A 701 1.11 -23.85 -6.67
N MET A 702 0.30 -24.89 -6.50
CA MET A 702 0.79 -26.25 -6.23
C MET A 702 1.54 -26.85 -7.42
N VAL A 703 1.04 -26.64 -8.65
CA VAL A 703 1.64 -27.19 -9.89
C VAL A 703 2.95 -26.46 -10.22
N SER A 704 2.97 -25.13 -10.17
CA SER A 704 4.22 -24.38 -10.43
C SER A 704 5.31 -24.72 -9.40
N THR A 705 4.94 -24.93 -8.15
CA THR A 705 5.86 -25.40 -7.10
C THR A 705 6.50 -26.73 -7.51
N TYR A 706 5.71 -27.71 -7.95
CA TYR A 706 6.22 -29.00 -8.44
C TYR A 706 7.14 -28.86 -9.65
N GLN A 707 6.72 -28.08 -10.65
CA GLN A 707 7.47 -27.89 -11.91
C GLN A 707 8.80 -27.19 -11.67
N MET A 708 8.86 -26.28 -10.69
CA MET A 708 10.09 -25.60 -10.27
C MET A 708 11.01 -26.46 -9.40
N GLY A 709 10.70 -27.76 -9.23
CA GLY A 709 11.54 -28.73 -8.52
C GLY A 709 11.33 -28.80 -7.01
N ILE A 710 10.35 -28.11 -6.47
CA ILE A 710 10.00 -28.12 -5.05
C ILE A 710 8.96 -29.23 -4.83
N ARG A 711 9.37 -30.37 -4.19
CA ARG A 711 8.58 -31.61 -4.18
C ARG A 711 8.54 -32.29 -2.81
N ASP A 712 8.82 -31.58 -1.73
CA ASP A 712 8.86 -32.07 -0.35
C ASP A 712 7.48 -32.07 0.31
N TYR A 713 6.49 -32.64 -0.37
CA TYR A 713 5.12 -32.83 0.08
C TYR A 713 4.52 -34.10 -0.56
N ASP A 714 3.32 -34.49 -0.15
CA ASP A 714 2.60 -35.63 -0.71
C ASP A 714 2.02 -35.27 -2.10
N VAL A 715 2.82 -35.55 -3.13
CA VAL A 715 2.53 -35.21 -4.54
C VAL A 715 1.29 -35.93 -5.06
N GLU A 716 1.08 -37.21 -4.69
CA GLU A 716 -0.10 -37.95 -5.12
C GLU A 716 -1.39 -37.42 -4.49
N LYS A 717 -1.36 -37.12 -3.20
CA LYS A 717 -2.47 -36.45 -2.52
C LYS A 717 -2.77 -35.09 -3.14
N ALA A 718 -1.73 -34.29 -3.42
CA ALA A 718 -1.87 -33.00 -4.07
C ALA A 718 -2.57 -33.12 -5.42
N PHE A 719 -2.18 -34.08 -6.25
CA PHE A 719 -2.83 -34.35 -7.53
C PHE A 719 -4.30 -34.72 -7.37
N GLU A 720 -4.63 -35.66 -6.46
CA GLU A 720 -6.03 -36.09 -6.22
C GLU A 720 -6.89 -34.91 -5.66
N ALA A 721 -6.31 -34.08 -4.79
CA ALA A 721 -7.00 -32.90 -4.29
C ALA A 721 -7.33 -31.91 -5.43
N MET A 722 -6.35 -31.54 -6.25
CA MET A 722 -6.54 -30.63 -7.38
C MET A 722 -7.55 -31.20 -8.40
N LYS A 723 -7.48 -32.50 -8.70
CA LYS A 723 -8.43 -33.20 -9.57
C LYS A 723 -9.86 -33.09 -9.02
N LYS A 724 -10.05 -33.24 -7.69
CA LYS A 724 -11.33 -33.08 -7.03
C LYS A 724 -11.90 -31.68 -7.24
N MET A 725 -11.10 -30.63 -7.07
CA MET A 725 -11.55 -29.25 -7.25
C MET A 725 -12.14 -29.00 -8.64
N GLN A 726 -11.59 -29.65 -9.67
CA GLN A 726 -12.02 -29.52 -11.06
C GLN A 726 -13.11 -30.54 -11.51
N THR A 727 -13.52 -31.47 -10.65
CA THR A 727 -14.50 -32.52 -10.99
C THR A 727 -15.70 -32.61 -10.06
N THR A 728 -15.63 -32.00 -8.90
CA THR A 728 -16.68 -32.04 -7.88
C THR A 728 -17.37 -30.69 -7.76
N PRO A 729 -18.71 -30.62 -7.86
CA PRO A 729 -19.44 -29.36 -7.71
C PRO A 729 -19.18 -28.69 -6.36
N ALA A 730 -19.16 -27.35 -6.37
CA ALA A 730 -19.04 -26.54 -5.16
C ALA A 730 -20.14 -26.82 -4.15
N THR A 731 -19.82 -26.74 -2.87
CA THR A 731 -20.74 -27.03 -1.78
C THR A 731 -20.39 -26.27 -0.51
N HIS A 732 -21.40 -26.14 0.37
CA HIS A 732 -21.15 -25.71 1.74
C HIS A 732 -20.43 -26.81 2.51
N VAL A 733 -19.41 -26.41 3.25
CA VAL A 733 -18.58 -27.27 4.09
C VAL A 733 -18.45 -26.64 5.48
N ALA A 734 -17.93 -27.40 6.44
CA ALA A 734 -17.54 -26.80 7.70
C ALA A 734 -16.50 -25.71 7.44
N GLY A 735 -16.72 -24.52 8.02
CA GLY A 735 -15.88 -23.34 7.83
C GLY A 735 -16.11 -22.58 6.52
N GLY A 736 -17.19 -22.84 5.77
CA GLY A 736 -17.52 -21.97 4.63
C GLY A 736 -18.04 -22.66 3.38
N PHE A 737 -17.54 -22.22 2.22
CA PHE A 737 -17.98 -22.70 0.90
C PHE A 737 -16.76 -23.04 0.04
N ALA A 738 -16.69 -24.23 -0.53
CA ALA A 738 -15.55 -24.73 -1.29
C ALA A 738 -15.95 -25.16 -2.70
N GLY A 739 -15.00 -25.04 -3.63
CA GLY A 739 -15.11 -25.50 -5.02
C GLY A 739 -15.62 -24.44 -6.01
N ASN A 740 -15.63 -24.82 -7.27
CA ASN A 740 -16.05 -23.99 -8.39
C ASN A 740 -17.59 -23.88 -8.51
N ARG A 741 -18.13 -22.66 -8.36
CA ARG A 741 -19.59 -22.39 -8.32
C ARG A 741 -20.31 -22.82 -9.60
N ASP A 742 -19.70 -22.59 -10.76
CA ASP A 742 -20.31 -22.77 -12.07
C ASP A 742 -19.87 -24.07 -12.76
N LEU A 743 -19.22 -24.97 -12.01
CA LEU A 743 -18.67 -26.23 -12.56
C LEU A 743 -19.70 -27.09 -13.28
N VAL A 744 -20.93 -27.18 -12.75
CA VAL A 744 -21.98 -28.01 -13.35
C VAL A 744 -22.36 -27.53 -14.76
N SER A 745 -22.56 -26.23 -14.92
CA SER A 745 -22.84 -25.62 -16.23
C SER A 745 -21.64 -25.70 -17.16
N TYR A 746 -20.44 -25.43 -16.65
CA TYR A 746 -19.18 -25.56 -17.41
C TYR A 746 -18.97 -26.98 -17.96
N MET A 747 -19.14 -27.99 -17.14
CA MET A 747 -19.00 -29.39 -17.54
C MET A 747 -20.05 -29.83 -18.58
N LYS A 748 -21.27 -29.29 -18.46
CA LYS A 748 -22.36 -29.65 -19.37
C LYS A 748 -22.22 -29.00 -20.73
N TYR A 749 -21.87 -27.71 -20.77
CA TYR A 749 -21.88 -26.92 -22.00
C TYR A 749 -20.48 -26.73 -22.58
N LYS A 750 -19.42 -27.08 -21.87
CA LYS A 750 -18.01 -26.77 -22.15
C LYS A 750 -17.70 -25.25 -22.14
N TYR A 751 -18.55 -24.48 -21.50
CA TYR A 751 -18.45 -23.07 -21.15
C TYR A 751 -19.53 -22.74 -20.12
N VAL A 752 -19.51 -21.58 -19.54
CA VAL A 752 -20.54 -21.12 -18.60
C VAL A 752 -21.50 -20.20 -19.37
N PRO A 753 -22.74 -20.65 -19.66
CA PRO A 753 -23.77 -19.79 -20.25
C PRO A 753 -24.16 -18.66 -19.29
N ILE A 754 -24.52 -17.49 -19.85
CA ILE A 754 -24.87 -16.31 -19.06
C ILE A 754 -26.05 -16.48 -18.14
N GLU A 755 -27.00 -17.39 -18.50
CA GLU A 755 -28.17 -17.70 -17.68
C GLU A 755 -27.86 -18.62 -16.49
N LEU A 756 -26.68 -19.27 -16.50
CA LEU A 756 -26.34 -20.35 -15.56
C LEU A 756 -25.08 -20.04 -14.71
N GLY A 757 -24.45 -18.89 -14.90
CA GLY A 757 -23.28 -18.50 -14.14
C GLY A 757 -22.51 -17.35 -14.73
N ARG A 758 -21.28 -17.18 -14.27
CA ARG A 758 -20.36 -16.11 -14.69
C ARG A 758 -19.59 -16.56 -15.94
N PHE A 759 -19.86 -15.94 -17.07
CA PHE A 759 -19.30 -16.34 -18.36
C PHE A 759 -17.77 -16.43 -18.37
N SER A 760 -17.08 -15.46 -17.77
CA SER A 760 -15.60 -15.44 -17.72
C SER A 760 -15.00 -16.63 -16.97
N ASN A 761 -15.75 -17.32 -16.11
CA ASN A 761 -15.29 -18.54 -15.45
C ASN A 761 -14.96 -19.66 -16.46
N THR A 762 -15.45 -19.57 -17.69
CA THR A 762 -15.04 -20.49 -18.77
C THR A 762 -13.53 -20.43 -19.01
N LEU A 763 -12.97 -19.23 -19.02
CA LEU A 763 -11.53 -19.00 -19.23
C LEU A 763 -10.73 -19.49 -18.02
N GLU A 764 -11.14 -19.11 -16.83
CA GLU A 764 -10.47 -19.43 -15.58
C GLU A 764 -10.45 -20.95 -15.29
N TYR A 765 -11.60 -21.62 -15.42
CA TYR A 765 -11.70 -23.07 -15.20
C TYR A 765 -10.92 -23.87 -16.25
N SER A 766 -10.87 -23.40 -17.51
CA SER A 766 -10.08 -24.07 -18.54
C SER A 766 -8.58 -23.93 -18.29
N TYR A 767 -8.12 -22.83 -17.69
CA TYR A 767 -6.73 -22.68 -17.29
C TYR A 767 -6.39 -23.63 -16.12
N ASP A 768 -7.23 -23.73 -15.10
CA ASP A 768 -7.03 -24.68 -14.01
C ASP A 768 -7.04 -26.13 -14.51
N ASP A 769 -7.96 -26.48 -15.41
CA ASP A 769 -7.99 -27.81 -16.04
C ASP A 769 -6.69 -28.12 -16.79
N TRP A 770 -6.20 -27.18 -17.60
CA TRP A 770 -4.91 -27.34 -18.28
C TRP A 770 -3.79 -27.55 -17.28
N THR A 771 -3.79 -26.79 -16.19
CA THR A 771 -2.78 -26.85 -15.12
C THR A 771 -2.79 -28.22 -14.42
N VAL A 772 -3.98 -28.77 -14.09
CA VAL A 772 -4.09 -30.16 -13.59
C VAL A 772 -3.58 -31.16 -14.63
N GLY A 773 -3.86 -30.91 -15.92
CA GLY A 773 -3.34 -31.71 -17.03
C GLY A 773 -1.82 -31.71 -17.08
N GLN A 774 -1.17 -30.57 -16.89
CA GLN A 774 0.31 -30.49 -16.83
C GLN A 774 0.88 -31.31 -15.68
N MET A 775 0.26 -31.26 -14.51
CA MET A 775 0.66 -32.11 -13.38
C MET A 775 0.48 -33.59 -13.69
N ALA A 776 -0.66 -33.98 -14.28
CA ALA A 776 -0.93 -35.36 -14.72
C ALA A 776 0.15 -35.85 -15.69
N LYS A 777 0.55 -35.02 -16.68
CA LYS A 777 1.61 -35.30 -17.64
C LYS A 777 2.95 -35.50 -16.93
N ALA A 778 3.31 -34.62 -16.00
CA ALA A 778 4.55 -34.71 -15.23
C ALA A 778 4.61 -35.99 -14.37
N LEU A 779 3.46 -36.47 -13.89
CA LEU A 779 3.33 -37.70 -13.08
C LEU A 779 3.15 -38.97 -13.94
N GLY A 780 3.09 -38.86 -15.27
CA GLY A 780 2.86 -40.01 -16.15
C GLY A 780 1.41 -40.54 -16.12
N LYS A 781 0.46 -39.76 -15.65
CA LYS A 781 -0.99 -40.11 -15.59
C LYS A 781 -1.67 -39.72 -16.92
N PHE A 782 -1.38 -40.49 -17.97
CA PHE A 782 -1.75 -40.09 -19.33
C PHE A 782 -3.27 -40.08 -19.63
N SER A 783 -4.07 -40.83 -18.90
CA SER A 783 -5.53 -40.79 -19.02
C SER A 783 -6.11 -39.47 -18.50
N GLU A 784 -5.67 -39.08 -17.32
CA GLU A 784 -6.03 -37.82 -16.71
C GLU A 784 -5.48 -36.63 -17.52
N TYR A 785 -4.24 -36.73 -17.99
CA TYR A 785 -3.67 -35.74 -18.90
C TYR A 785 -4.55 -35.53 -20.14
N ALA A 786 -4.96 -36.60 -20.80
CA ALA A 786 -5.81 -36.47 -21.99
C ALA A 786 -7.14 -35.78 -21.70
N THR A 787 -7.76 -36.11 -20.55
CA THR A 787 -9.04 -35.52 -20.11
C THR A 787 -8.88 -34.03 -19.78
N PHE A 788 -7.93 -33.69 -18.94
CA PHE A 788 -7.78 -32.31 -18.47
C PHE A 788 -7.16 -31.41 -19.54
N ASN A 789 -6.30 -31.95 -20.39
CA ASN A 789 -5.79 -31.21 -21.54
C ASN A 789 -6.92 -30.90 -22.57
N ASP A 790 -7.87 -31.81 -22.85
CA ASP A 790 -9.05 -31.48 -23.66
C ASP A 790 -9.87 -30.34 -23.06
N ARG A 791 -10.12 -30.40 -21.75
CA ARG A 791 -10.85 -29.36 -21.03
C ARG A 791 -10.08 -28.04 -20.98
N GLY A 792 -8.77 -28.11 -20.89
CA GLY A 792 -7.89 -26.95 -20.98
C GLY A 792 -8.01 -26.13 -22.26
N TYR A 793 -8.58 -26.69 -23.32
CA TYR A 793 -8.89 -25.99 -24.59
C TYR A 793 -10.34 -25.48 -24.67
N TRP A 794 -11.18 -25.70 -23.65
CA TRP A 794 -12.57 -25.23 -23.70
C TRP A 794 -12.70 -23.70 -23.65
N TRP A 795 -11.64 -22.97 -23.33
CA TRP A 795 -11.57 -21.52 -23.47
C TRP A 795 -11.95 -21.04 -24.88
N LYS A 796 -11.73 -21.86 -25.91
CA LYS A 796 -12.13 -21.57 -27.32
C LYS A 796 -13.64 -21.35 -27.47
N ASN A 797 -14.46 -21.94 -26.59
CA ASN A 797 -15.90 -21.72 -26.58
C ASN A 797 -16.29 -20.33 -26.05
N ALA A 798 -15.43 -19.64 -25.37
CA ALA A 798 -15.64 -18.27 -24.90
C ALA A 798 -15.21 -17.21 -25.92
N ILE A 799 -14.30 -17.55 -26.86
CA ILE A 799 -13.82 -16.61 -27.86
C ILE A 799 -14.69 -16.73 -29.13
N ASN A 800 -15.25 -15.59 -29.55
CA ASN A 800 -15.94 -15.52 -30.83
C ASN A 800 -14.91 -15.37 -31.97
N PRO A 801 -14.80 -16.36 -32.88
CA PRO A 801 -13.81 -16.31 -33.94
C PRO A 801 -14.05 -15.20 -34.99
N GLU A 802 -15.26 -14.63 -35.05
CA GLU A 802 -15.58 -13.55 -35.99
C GLU A 802 -15.00 -12.19 -35.55
N ASN A 803 -14.87 -11.95 -34.23
CA ASN A 803 -14.38 -10.67 -33.69
C ASN A 803 -13.15 -10.80 -32.77
N GLY A 804 -12.77 -12.03 -32.40
CA GLY A 804 -11.64 -12.33 -31.55
C GLY A 804 -11.78 -11.81 -30.09
N TYR A 805 -13.02 -11.71 -29.59
CA TYR A 805 -13.29 -11.30 -28.22
C TYR A 805 -13.86 -12.43 -27.39
N ALA A 806 -13.61 -12.39 -26.07
CA ALA A 806 -14.37 -13.16 -25.09
C ALA A 806 -15.82 -12.65 -25.13
N HIS A 807 -16.68 -13.35 -25.84
CA HIS A 807 -18.02 -12.90 -26.15
C HIS A 807 -19.04 -13.80 -25.48
N MET A 808 -19.89 -13.21 -24.66
CA MET A 808 -20.91 -13.94 -23.91
C MET A 808 -21.79 -14.82 -24.81
N ARG A 809 -22.13 -16.01 -24.29
CA ARG A 809 -22.98 -17.01 -24.98
C ARG A 809 -24.15 -17.46 -24.10
N ASP A 810 -25.27 -17.69 -24.74
CA ASP A 810 -26.46 -18.29 -24.10
C ASP A 810 -26.36 -19.83 -24.02
N SER A 811 -27.28 -20.46 -23.31
CA SER A 811 -27.34 -21.92 -23.18
C SER A 811 -27.74 -22.65 -24.48
N ALA A 812 -28.20 -21.95 -25.51
CA ALA A 812 -28.45 -22.47 -26.85
C ALA A 812 -27.20 -22.45 -27.74
N GLY A 813 -26.12 -21.83 -27.30
CA GLY A 813 -24.86 -21.74 -28.01
C GLY A 813 -24.70 -20.48 -28.88
N ASN A 814 -25.63 -19.53 -28.80
CA ASN A 814 -25.55 -18.30 -29.58
C ASN A 814 -24.72 -17.24 -28.83
N PHE A 815 -23.92 -16.50 -29.56
CA PHE A 815 -23.31 -15.28 -29.03
C PHE A 815 -24.39 -14.21 -28.85
N ILE A 816 -24.29 -13.46 -27.73
CA ILE A 816 -25.25 -12.40 -27.40
C ILE A 816 -25.16 -11.29 -28.45
N PRO A 817 -26.28 -10.80 -28.99
CA PRO A 817 -26.28 -9.69 -29.95
C PRO A 817 -25.87 -8.38 -29.29
N ASP A 818 -25.63 -7.36 -30.10
CA ASP A 818 -25.25 -6.00 -29.68
C ASP A 818 -23.97 -5.95 -28.78
N PHE A 819 -22.93 -6.63 -29.28
CA PHE A 819 -21.66 -6.77 -28.59
C PHE A 819 -20.95 -5.42 -28.37
N ASP A 820 -20.52 -5.18 -27.14
CA ASP A 820 -19.63 -4.10 -26.72
C ASP A 820 -18.40 -4.70 -25.99
N ALA A 821 -17.19 -4.39 -26.46
CA ALA A 821 -15.95 -4.89 -25.87
C ALA A 821 -15.71 -4.43 -24.42
N PHE A 822 -16.30 -3.31 -24.01
CA PHE A 822 -16.25 -2.76 -22.67
C PHE A 822 -17.53 -3.02 -21.87
N GLN A 823 -18.34 -3.96 -22.30
CA GLN A 823 -19.47 -4.44 -21.53
C GLN A 823 -18.96 -5.17 -20.28
N THR A 824 -19.31 -4.68 -19.13
CA THR A 824 -18.74 -5.15 -17.86
C THR A 824 -19.56 -6.27 -17.22
N GLY A 825 -20.87 -6.29 -17.42
CA GLY A 825 -21.75 -7.21 -16.68
C GLY A 825 -21.73 -7.02 -15.16
N ARG A 826 -21.03 -6.05 -14.63
CA ARG A 826 -20.88 -5.73 -13.20
C ARG A 826 -20.63 -6.97 -12.34
N ASN A 827 -19.57 -7.72 -12.63
CA ASN A 827 -19.21 -8.99 -11.99
C ASN A 827 -20.20 -10.14 -12.20
N HIS A 828 -21.23 -9.98 -13.01
CA HIS A 828 -22.13 -11.08 -13.31
C HIS A 828 -21.59 -12.02 -14.38
N HIS A 829 -20.99 -11.46 -15.41
CA HIS A 829 -20.53 -12.23 -16.58
C HIS A 829 -19.04 -12.15 -16.82
N TYR A 830 -18.43 -10.99 -16.64
CA TYR A 830 -16.98 -10.80 -16.63
C TYR A 830 -16.57 -10.38 -15.22
N VAL A 831 -15.92 -11.28 -14.48
CA VAL A 831 -15.56 -11.00 -13.09
C VAL A 831 -14.42 -10.00 -13.06
N GLU A 832 -14.68 -8.87 -12.42
CA GLU A 832 -13.75 -7.73 -12.28
C GLU A 832 -13.05 -7.33 -13.57
N GLY A 833 -13.78 -7.33 -14.66
CA GLY A 833 -13.23 -7.00 -15.96
C GLY A 833 -14.31 -6.77 -17.02
N ASN A 834 -13.88 -6.67 -18.25
CA ASN A 834 -14.72 -6.53 -19.42
C ASN A 834 -14.31 -7.53 -20.51
N SER A 835 -15.06 -7.59 -21.58
CA SER A 835 -14.76 -8.50 -22.71
C SER A 835 -13.39 -8.23 -23.32
N TRP A 836 -12.96 -6.97 -23.42
CA TRP A 836 -11.66 -6.60 -23.96
C TRP A 836 -10.52 -7.23 -23.14
N GLN A 837 -10.55 -7.08 -21.82
CA GLN A 837 -9.55 -7.61 -20.91
C GLN A 837 -9.53 -9.13 -20.91
N LEU A 838 -10.69 -9.75 -20.68
CA LEU A 838 -10.81 -11.21 -20.60
C LEU A 838 -10.49 -11.92 -21.94
N SER A 839 -10.53 -11.21 -23.07
CA SER A 839 -10.11 -11.78 -24.35
C SER A 839 -8.62 -12.16 -24.40
N TYR A 840 -7.81 -11.58 -23.53
CA TYR A 840 -6.38 -11.88 -23.41
C TYR A 840 -6.06 -12.89 -22.28
N PHE A 841 -7.08 -13.37 -21.55
CA PHE A 841 -6.88 -14.37 -20.52
C PHE A 841 -6.90 -15.80 -21.08
N VAL A 842 -5.84 -16.15 -21.79
CA VAL A 842 -5.56 -17.53 -22.26
C VAL A 842 -4.08 -17.84 -21.97
N PRO A 843 -3.67 -17.88 -20.70
CA PRO A 843 -2.25 -18.00 -20.35
C PRO A 843 -1.64 -19.34 -20.80
N GLN A 844 -2.46 -20.40 -20.95
CA GLN A 844 -2.03 -21.73 -21.35
C GLN A 844 -1.80 -21.90 -22.86
N ASP A 845 -2.32 -21.02 -23.71
CA ASP A 845 -2.24 -21.22 -25.17
C ASP A 845 -2.30 -19.88 -25.94
N VAL A 846 -1.40 -18.96 -25.61
CA VAL A 846 -1.30 -17.65 -26.29
C VAL A 846 -1.12 -17.78 -27.80
N PRO A 847 -0.35 -18.75 -28.36
CA PRO A 847 -0.24 -18.92 -29.80
C PRO A 847 -1.58 -19.19 -30.50
N ALA A 848 -2.43 -20.07 -29.95
CA ALA A 848 -3.75 -20.34 -30.54
C ALA A 848 -4.69 -19.12 -30.41
N LEU A 849 -4.58 -18.33 -29.37
CA LEU A 849 -5.32 -17.06 -29.25
C LEU A 849 -4.88 -16.08 -30.36
N ILE A 850 -3.58 -15.96 -30.59
CA ILE A 850 -3.02 -15.14 -31.70
C ILE A 850 -3.54 -15.63 -33.06
N ASP A 851 -3.59 -16.95 -33.30
CA ASP A 851 -4.12 -17.53 -34.54
C ASP A 851 -5.60 -17.16 -34.73
N ILE A 852 -6.43 -17.22 -33.68
CA ILE A 852 -7.86 -16.86 -33.77
C ILE A 852 -8.04 -15.36 -34.01
N MET A 853 -7.31 -14.52 -33.32
CA MET A 853 -7.42 -13.05 -33.47
C MET A 853 -6.74 -12.52 -34.73
N GLY A 854 -5.77 -13.24 -35.25
CA GLY A 854 -4.80 -12.80 -36.25
C GLY A 854 -3.70 -11.94 -35.61
N GLU A 855 -2.43 -12.23 -35.89
CA GLU A 855 -1.26 -11.56 -35.26
C GLU A 855 -1.36 -10.02 -35.26
N LYS A 856 -1.72 -9.46 -36.45
CA LYS A 856 -1.83 -7.99 -36.56
C LYS A 856 -2.93 -7.43 -35.63
N SER A 857 -4.11 -8.05 -35.64
CA SER A 857 -5.21 -7.59 -34.77
C SER A 857 -4.91 -7.77 -33.31
N PHE A 858 -4.23 -8.86 -32.92
CA PHE A 858 -3.79 -9.12 -31.57
C PHE A 858 -2.85 -8.03 -31.08
N VAL A 859 -1.80 -7.73 -31.85
CA VAL A 859 -0.79 -6.74 -31.50
C VAL A 859 -1.35 -5.32 -31.49
N ASP A 860 -2.07 -4.92 -32.55
CA ASP A 860 -2.59 -3.57 -32.69
C ASP A 860 -3.61 -3.24 -31.57
N ARG A 861 -4.52 -4.19 -31.28
CA ARG A 861 -5.52 -4.03 -30.23
C ARG A 861 -4.88 -3.93 -28.84
N LEU A 862 -3.91 -4.80 -28.54
CA LEU A 862 -3.21 -4.80 -27.26
C LEU A 862 -2.38 -3.52 -27.09
N ASN A 863 -1.62 -3.11 -28.10
CA ASN A 863 -0.82 -1.89 -28.08
C ASN A 863 -1.70 -0.64 -27.92
N TRP A 864 -2.83 -0.57 -28.63
CA TRP A 864 -3.82 0.49 -28.45
C TRP A 864 -4.32 0.58 -27.01
N GLY A 865 -4.56 -0.58 -26.36
CA GLY A 865 -4.97 -0.62 -24.96
C GLY A 865 -3.97 0.05 -24.03
N PHE A 866 -2.67 -0.19 -24.24
CA PHE A 866 -1.62 0.47 -23.49
C PHE A 866 -1.55 1.98 -23.77
N GLU A 867 -1.61 2.38 -25.04
CA GLU A 867 -1.57 3.80 -25.45
C GLU A 867 -2.71 4.61 -24.85
N VAL A 868 -3.91 4.04 -24.73
CA VAL A 868 -5.08 4.69 -24.12
C VAL A 868 -4.97 4.75 -22.60
N SER A 869 -4.39 3.73 -21.97
CA SER A 869 -4.31 3.61 -20.52
C SER A 869 -3.10 4.30 -19.89
N GLU A 870 -2.03 4.54 -20.63
CA GLU A 870 -0.80 5.17 -20.14
C GLU A 870 -1.04 6.57 -19.55
N PRO A 871 -1.84 7.49 -20.17
CA PRO A 871 -2.14 8.79 -19.59
C PRO A 871 -2.85 8.73 -18.23
N TRP A 872 -3.52 7.63 -17.94
CA TRP A 872 -4.19 7.34 -16.68
C TRP A 872 -3.30 6.58 -15.70
N ARG A 873 -2.02 6.45 -16.00
CA ARG A 873 -1.06 5.65 -15.21
C ARG A 873 -1.52 4.20 -14.98
N TYR A 874 -2.21 3.62 -15.97
CA TYR A 874 -2.77 2.26 -15.92
C TYR A 874 -3.69 2.01 -14.73
N ASN A 875 -4.31 3.03 -14.20
CA ASN A 875 -5.16 2.93 -13.03
C ASN A 875 -6.61 3.31 -13.29
N ALA A 876 -6.88 4.21 -14.24
CA ALA A 876 -8.19 4.79 -14.46
C ALA A 876 -8.80 5.47 -13.20
N PRO A 877 -9.96 6.14 -13.24
CA PRO A 877 -10.53 6.81 -12.08
C PRO A 877 -10.96 5.89 -10.91
N ASN A 878 -11.10 4.59 -11.09
CA ASN A 878 -11.30 3.57 -10.07
C ASN A 878 -10.56 2.26 -10.40
N ASP A 879 -10.16 1.47 -9.46
CA ASP A 879 -9.31 0.30 -9.61
C ASP A 879 -9.98 -0.91 -10.26
N GLN A 880 -11.30 -0.94 -10.36
CA GLN A 880 -12.08 -2.06 -10.92
C GLN A 880 -12.64 -1.74 -12.30
N TYR A 881 -11.81 -1.14 -13.20
CA TYR A 881 -12.33 -0.53 -14.37
C TYR A 881 -12.58 -1.42 -15.48
N TRP A 882 -13.80 -1.55 -15.56
CA TRP A 882 -14.52 -2.28 -16.57
C TRP A 882 -14.67 -1.52 -17.88
N ASP A 883 -14.38 -0.23 -17.88
CA ASP A 883 -14.51 0.66 -19.05
C ASP A 883 -13.15 0.95 -19.71
N TYR A 884 -12.07 0.43 -19.18
CA TYR A 884 -10.70 0.68 -19.66
C TYR A 884 -10.02 -0.61 -20.13
N PRO A 885 -9.09 -0.51 -21.09
CA PRO A 885 -8.43 -1.71 -21.63
C PRO A 885 -7.36 -2.25 -20.68
N VAL A 886 -6.43 -1.44 -20.20
CA VAL A 886 -5.33 -1.90 -19.32
C VAL A 886 -5.44 -1.21 -17.96
N VAL A 887 -5.64 -1.99 -16.90
CA VAL A 887 -5.72 -1.53 -15.52
C VAL A 887 -4.78 -2.37 -14.67
N GLN A 888 -3.60 -1.83 -14.37
CA GLN A 888 -2.57 -2.55 -13.61
C GLN A 888 -3.00 -2.78 -12.15
N GLY A 889 -3.86 -1.93 -11.60
CA GLY A 889 -4.41 -2.05 -10.24
C GLY A 889 -5.42 -3.18 -10.08
N ASN A 890 -5.65 -3.96 -11.15
CA ASN A 890 -6.49 -5.16 -11.11
C ASN A 890 -5.81 -6.28 -11.91
N GLN A 891 -5.90 -7.49 -11.44
CA GLN A 891 -5.21 -8.69 -11.89
C GLN A 891 -5.44 -9.05 -13.37
N GLN A 892 -6.56 -8.68 -13.94
CA GLN A 892 -6.89 -9.03 -15.33
C GLN A 892 -5.85 -8.53 -16.35
N SER A 893 -5.10 -7.48 -16.01
CA SER A 893 -4.12 -6.87 -16.91
C SER A 893 -2.65 -7.23 -16.62
N MET A 894 -2.36 -7.97 -15.56
CA MET A 894 -0.98 -8.17 -15.06
C MET A 894 -0.04 -8.87 -16.05
N HIS A 895 -0.57 -9.70 -16.94
CA HIS A 895 0.24 -10.43 -17.95
C HIS A 895 0.33 -9.72 -19.30
N PHE A 896 -0.48 -8.68 -19.52
CA PHE A 896 -0.64 -8.09 -20.87
C PHE A 896 0.68 -7.57 -21.47
N ALA A 897 1.53 -6.92 -20.69
CA ALA A 897 2.79 -6.39 -21.16
C ALA A 897 3.73 -7.47 -21.73
N PHE A 898 3.61 -8.72 -21.27
CA PHE A 898 4.47 -9.83 -21.66
C PHE A 898 3.95 -10.62 -22.86
N LEU A 899 2.67 -10.45 -23.22
CA LEU A 899 2.05 -11.14 -24.33
C LEU A 899 2.65 -10.78 -25.71
N PHE A 900 3.27 -9.62 -25.85
CA PHE A 900 3.94 -9.22 -27.08
C PHE A 900 5.13 -10.11 -27.45
N ASN A 901 5.78 -10.76 -26.48
CA ASN A 901 6.83 -11.75 -26.74
C ASN A 901 6.32 -12.91 -27.59
N TRP A 902 5.09 -13.38 -27.32
CA TRP A 902 4.45 -14.46 -28.05
C TRP A 902 4.09 -14.10 -29.50
N ALA A 903 3.91 -12.79 -29.77
CA ALA A 903 3.69 -12.26 -31.13
C ALA A 903 4.99 -11.77 -31.79
N ASN A 904 6.17 -12.19 -31.31
CA ASN A 904 7.47 -11.78 -31.82
C ASN A 904 7.69 -10.25 -31.83
N LYS A 905 7.16 -9.53 -30.83
CA LYS A 905 7.31 -8.09 -30.66
C LYS A 905 7.94 -7.76 -29.28
N PRO A 906 9.12 -8.33 -28.95
CA PRO A 906 9.72 -8.17 -27.63
C PRO A 906 9.98 -6.70 -27.25
N TRP A 907 10.19 -5.80 -28.22
CA TRP A 907 10.35 -4.38 -27.95
C TRP A 907 9.09 -3.71 -27.37
N LEU A 908 7.89 -4.24 -27.66
CA LEU A 908 6.65 -3.77 -27.05
C LEU A 908 6.53 -4.29 -25.59
N THR A 909 6.95 -5.54 -25.35
CA THR A 909 7.08 -6.04 -23.96
C THR A 909 8.03 -5.14 -23.15
N GLN A 910 9.19 -4.83 -23.68
CA GLN A 910 10.17 -3.95 -23.03
C GLN A 910 9.59 -2.54 -22.77
N LYS A 911 8.96 -1.96 -23.79
CA LYS A 911 8.33 -0.64 -23.70
C LYS A 911 7.27 -0.60 -22.60
N TRP A 912 6.30 -1.51 -22.66
CA TRP A 912 5.13 -1.42 -21.82
C TRP A 912 5.36 -1.92 -20.39
N SER A 913 6.19 -2.95 -20.19
CA SER A 913 6.58 -3.35 -18.84
C SER A 913 7.35 -2.23 -18.11
N ARG A 914 8.25 -1.52 -18.82
CA ARG A 914 8.95 -0.37 -18.27
C ARG A 914 7.99 0.79 -17.99
N SER A 915 7.08 1.12 -18.93
CA SER A 915 6.10 2.18 -18.73
C SER A 915 5.20 1.92 -17.51
N ILE A 916 4.78 0.68 -17.26
CA ILE A 916 4.03 0.32 -16.05
C ILE A 916 4.91 0.55 -14.80
N ILE A 917 6.16 0.08 -14.80
CA ILE A 917 7.08 0.29 -13.66
C ILE A 917 7.21 1.78 -13.32
N ASP A 918 7.38 2.62 -14.34
CA ASP A 918 7.63 4.05 -14.13
C ASP A 918 6.37 4.85 -13.81
N ARG A 919 5.22 4.45 -14.35
CA ARG A 919 3.97 5.22 -14.25
C ARG A 919 3.05 4.75 -13.12
N TYR A 920 3.05 3.45 -12.79
CA TYR A 920 2.15 2.87 -11.79
C TYR A 920 2.82 2.68 -10.42
N TYR A 921 4.10 2.26 -10.39
CA TYR A 921 4.82 1.95 -9.16
C TYR A 921 5.73 3.10 -8.73
N GLY A 922 5.28 3.94 -7.81
CA GLY A 922 6.10 5.02 -7.24
C GLY A 922 6.83 4.62 -5.96
N CYS A 923 7.48 5.63 -5.35
CA CYS A 923 8.20 5.51 -4.08
C CYS A 923 7.52 6.24 -2.92
N GLY A 924 6.34 6.83 -3.13
CA GLY A 924 5.61 7.63 -2.15
C GLY A 924 4.40 6.92 -1.55
N VAL A 925 3.76 7.57 -0.60
CA VAL A 925 2.55 7.04 0.06
C VAL A 925 1.34 7.05 -0.88
N ALA A 926 1.28 7.99 -1.83
CA ALA A 926 0.13 8.23 -2.70
C ALA A 926 0.36 7.82 -4.17
N ASN A 927 1.58 7.59 -4.62
CA ASN A 927 1.90 7.27 -6.00
C ASN A 927 2.43 5.84 -6.23
N ALA A 928 2.43 4.99 -5.20
CA ALA A 928 2.65 3.56 -5.31
C ALA A 928 1.33 2.80 -5.17
N TYR A 929 1.16 1.68 -5.86
CA TYR A 929 -0.06 0.87 -5.86
C TYR A 929 -1.32 1.72 -6.01
N LEU A 930 -1.56 2.25 -7.21
CA LEU A 930 -2.73 3.10 -7.48
C LEU A 930 -4.08 2.34 -7.45
N GLY A 931 -4.08 1.07 -7.12
CA GLY A 931 -5.20 0.18 -6.85
C GLY A 931 -4.93 -0.70 -5.64
N ASP A 932 -5.63 -1.82 -5.52
CA ASP A 932 -5.38 -2.80 -4.46
C ASP A 932 -4.02 -3.48 -4.62
N GLU A 933 -3.32 -3.64 -3.52
CA GLU A 933 -2.01 -4.32 -3.51
C GLU A 933 -2.14 -5.86 -3.48
N ASP A 934 -3.28 -6.37 -3.01
CA ASP A 934 -3.64 -7.77 -3.01
C ASP A 934 -2.65 -8.69 -2.26
N GLN A 935 -2.31 -8.28 -1.04
CA GLN A 935 -1.46 -9.08 -0.12
C GLN A 935 -0.17 -9.61 -0.76
N GLY A 936 0.57 -8.73 -1.42
CA GLY A 936 1.87 -9.03 -2.02
C GLY A 936 1.86 -9.28 -3.52
N GLN A 937 0.70 -9.41 -4.16
CA GLN A 937 0.63 -9.70 -5.60
C GLN A 937 1.20 -8.55 -6.45
N MET A 938 0.77 -7.31 -6.21
CA MET A 938 1.27 -6.15 -6.95
C MET A 938 2.75 -5.89 -6.67
N SER A 939 3.16 -6.09 -5.44
CA SER A 939 4.56 -5.97 -5.03
C SER A 939 5.44 -7.01 -5.71
N ALA A 940 4.99 -8.26 -5.80
CA ALA A 940 5.72 -9.32 -6.51
C ALA A 940 5.79 -9.04 -8.02
N TRP A 941 4.74 -8.46 -8.61
CA TRP A 941 4.77 -8.05 -10.02
C TRP A 941 5.89 -7.04 -10.27
N PHE A 942 6.01 -6.03 -9.42
CA PHE A 942 7.09 -5.06 -9.52
C PHE A 942 8.46 -5.75 -9.44
N VAL A 943 8.68 -6.62 -8.43
CA VAL A 943 9.97 -7.30 -8.26
C VAL A 943 10.31 -8.14 -9.49
N MET A 944 9.38 -8.98 -9.97
CA MET A 944 9.64 -9.86 -11.13
C MET A 944 9.83 -9.06 -12.42
N ALA A 945 9.04 -8.02 -12.66
CA ALA A 945 9.19 -7.14 -13.82
C ALA A 945 10.52 -6.35 -13.77
N ALA A 946 10.95 -5.90 -12.58
CA ALA A 946 12.25 -5.24 -12.39
C ALA A 946 13.45 -6.19 -12.65
N LEU A 947 13.27 -7.49 -12.37
CA LEU A 947 14.23 -8.52 -12.79
C LEU A 947 14.20 -8.77 -14.30
N GLY A 948 13.16 -8.33 -15.01
CA GLY A 948 12.92 -8.62 -16.42
C GLY A 948 12.45 -10.06 -16.67
N LEU A 949 11.81 -10.70 -15.70
CA LEU A 949 11.36 -12.09 -15.77
C LEU A 949 9.85 -12.19 -15.54
N PHE A 950 9.19 -13.05 -16.34
CA PHE A 950 7.76 -13.35 -16.20
C PHE A 950 7.45 -14.75 -16.68
N GLN A 951 6.39 -15.37 -16.19
CA GLN A 951 5.88 -16.66 -16.67
C GLN A 951 4.38 -16.53 -16.98
N THR A 952 4.04 -16.39 -18.25
CA THR A 952 2.65 -16.14 -18.70
C THR A 952 1.70 -17.27 -18.26
N ASP A 953 2.16 -18.51 -18.29
CA ASP A 953 1.39 -19.70 -17.86
C ASP A 953 1.50 -19.98 -16.35
N GLY A 954 2.01 -19.02 -15.56
CA GLY A 954 2.23 -19.19 -14.13
C GLY A 954 3.37 -20.15 -13.75
N GLY A 955 4.17 -20.61 -14.71
CA GLY A 955 5.21 -21.63 -14.51
C GLY A 955 4.65 -23.04 -14.34
N CYS A 956 3.44 -23.30 -14.86
CA CYS A 956 2.73 -24.57 -14.65
C CYS A 956 3.02 -25.63 -15.73
N SER A 957 3.59 -25.26 -16.88
CA SER A 957 3.94 -26.23 -17.93
C SER A 957 5.03 -27.21 -17.46
N VAL A 958 5.05 -28.39 -18.04
CA VAL A 958 6.05 -29.44 -17.69
C VAL A 958 7.49 -28.96 -17.91
N GLU A 959 7.69 -28.04 -18.84
CA GLU A 959 8.94 -27.34 -19.07
C GLU A 959 8.71 -25.83 -18.87
N PRO A 960 8.78 -25.35 -17.62
CA PRO A 960 8.53 -23.94 -17.31
C PRO A 960 9.53 -23.03 -18.03
N ILE A 961 9.03 -21.95 -18.62
CA ILE A 961 9.85 -20.93 -19.26
C ILE A 961 9.64 -19.57 -18.60
N TYR A 962 10.63 -18.70 -18.72
CA TYR A 962 10.49 -17.28 -18.40
C TYR A 962 10.50 -16.47 -19.69
N GLU A 963 9.52 -15.61 -19.86
CA GLU A 963 9.59 -14.49 -20.79
C GLU A 963 10.60 -13.48 -20.26
N ILE A 964 11.39 -12.92 -21.16
CA ILE A 964 12.40 -11.92 -20.84
C ILE A 964 11.91 -10.55 -21.31
N ALA A 965 11.89 -9.59 -20.38
CA ALA A 965 11.62 -8.19 -20.63
C ALA A 965 12.92 -7.35 -20.50
N SER A 966 12.80 -6.07 -20.21
CA SER A 966 13.95 -5.19 -19.94
C SER A 966 14.20 -5.12 -18.43
N PRO A 967 15.30 -5.68 -17.91
CA PRO A 967 15.66 -5.53 -16.50
C PRO A 967 15.79 -4.05 -16.11
N LEU A 968 15.36 -3.69 -14.91
CA LEU A 968 15.42 -2.32 -14.42
C LEU A 968 16.86 -1.94 -13.99
N TYR A 969 17.62 -2.90 -13.47
CA TYR A 969 18.94 -2.70 -12.88
C TYR A 969 20.06 -3.24 -13.77
N GLU A 970 21.23 -2.58 -13.73
CA GLU A 970 22.39 -3.03 -14.49
C GLU A 970 22.82 -4.46 -14.16
N LYS A 971 22.68 -4.83 -12.88
CA LYS A 971 23.00 -6.18 -12.41
C LYS A 971 22.11 -6.57 -11.25
N VAL A 972 21.64 -7.81 -11.27
CA VAL A 972 20.96 -8.47 -10.15
C VAL A 972 21.63 -9.82 -9.89
N VAL A 973 21.92 -10.08 -8.62
CA VAL A 973 22.41 -11.40 -8.17
C VAL A 973 21.34 -12.06 -7.32
N ILE A 974 20.90 -13.24 -7.75
CA ILE A 974 19.94 -14.07 -7.02
C ILE A 974 20.70 -15.20 -6.33
N ASP A 975 20.72 -15.19 -5.00
CA ASP A 975 21.26 -16.28 -4.19
C ASP A 975 20.25 -17.44 -4.09
N LEU A 976 20.47 -18.48 -4.86
CA LEU A 976 19.67 -19.70 -4.82
C LEU A 976 20.06 -20.60 -3.63
N GLY A 977 21.25 -20.41 -3.04
CA GLY A 977 21.73 -21.08 -1.81
C GLY A 977 21.71 -22.60 -1.86
N LYS A 978 21.80 -23.21 -3.05
CA LYS A 978 21.63 -24.64 -3.30
C LYS A 978 20.28 -25.22 -2.87
N ARG A 979 19.30 -24.33 -2.58
CA ARG A 979 17.96 -24.75 -2.19
C ARG A 979 17.32 -25.56 -3.32
N TYR A 980 16.76 -26.71 -2.99
CA TYR A 980 16.14 -27.65 -3.95
C TYR A 980 17.04 -28.03 -5.14
N ASN A 981 18.37 -28.05 -4.96
CA ASN A 981 19.37 -28.41 -5.98
C ASN A 981 19.37 -27.52 -7.23
N ARG A 982 18.95 -26.24 -7.12
CA ARG A 982 18.84 -25.31 -8.25
C ARG A 982 20.12 -24.51 -8.54
N GLY A 983 21.24 -24.81 -7.87
CA GLY A 983 22.50 -24.10 -7.97
C GLY A 983 22.74 -23.11 -6.83
N GLU A 984 23.84 -22.37 -6.91
CA GLU A 984 24.23 -21.41 -5.86
C GLU A 984 23.70 -20.01 -6.13
N THR A 985 23.96 -19.49 -7.33
CA THR A 985 23.59 -18.13 -7.75
C THR A 985 23.11 -18.12 -9.19
N PHE A 986 22.23 -17.17 -9.46
CA PHE A 986 21.83 -16.78 -10.82
C PHE A 986 22.04 -15.28 -10.96
N THR A 987 22.71 -14.85 -12.02
CA THR A 987 23.01 -13.43 -12.26
C THR A 987 22.35 -12.93 -13.52
N ILE A 988 21.69 -11.80 -13.43
CA ILE A 988 21.15 -11.05 -14.57
C ILE A 988 22.03 -9.82 -14.77
N GLU A 989 22.57 -9.63 -15.97
CA GLU A 989 23.33 -8.44 -16.35
C GLU A 989 22.68 -7.80 -17.57
N ALA A 990 22.25 -6.56 -17.42
CA ALA A 990 21.71 -5.74 -18.51
C ALA A 990 22.86 -4.91 -19.11
N LYS A 991 23.10 -5.06 -20.41
CA LYS A 991 24.17 -4.34 -21.12
C LYS A 991 23.56 -3.47 -22.21
N ASN A 992 23.87 -2.18 -22.21
CA ASN A 992 23.37 -1.22 -23.18
C ASN A 992 21.82 -1.09 -23.19
N VAL A 993 21.25 -1.10 -22.02
CA VAL A 993 19.78 -0.98 -21.84
C VAL A 993 19.44 0.46 -21.48
#